data_f53e97b0135b4163f04f4fe2f3cd776e
#
_entry.id   f53e97b0135b4163f04f4fe2f3cd776e
#
_cell.length_a   1.000
_cell.length_b   1.000
_cell.length_c   1.000
_cell.angle_alpha   90.00
_cell.angle_beta   90.00
_cell.angle_gamma   90.00
#
_symmetry.space_group_name_H-M   'P 1'
#
loop_
_entity.id
_entity.type
_entity.pdbx_description
1 polymer ?
#
loop_
_entity_poly.entity_id
_entity_poly.type
_entity_poly.pdbx_seq_one_letter_code
_entity_poly.pdbx_strand_id
1 'polypeptide(L)'
;MLKKKASKRSVLLMLSLITVLCGVFTIIVFPIAASAATQATYYVSPTGSDSNPGTLAAPFQTIEKARDAVRMINSNMTGDICIYLRGGNYSIISTVTFGPQDSGTNGYRIYYQAYPGETPVLNGATKVTGWTQHSGNIYKAALNRSTKLRNLYVNDQRASMTSKTVTARGGYGTYSVTAGQASWAWTSGSKSDGVQYNTSDVPAIASNKDDLEIVNGTTWNENIVCTRDVITSGSYRVLLLQQPYGAIAQTPGWGAAFSASGTHTIYNAFEFLNSPGQFYFDKTAKTLYYYIRPGENMATADVEAPVVEKLIDIAGTSTTNRVKNITFQGITFENTDYSLVNVAGSHGKSTCQAAQAFIAFYNDNWHNTKYDLVDTLPGMINVSSSDSINFIRNTVKHSGNDGISMVNDVINSSLMGNYITDITSSGITVGHPQHVYIGDGGNHAKYAPGVEGVCKNNTINNNLLYNISTSHGFGGCAAITAYFVDTIKITNNHVQSTAYNGIHLGWGWRNFTDSTTCKNNTVSNNRIINTLTRLHDSGAIYTIGQMPGTNINQNYVRGIPPATSGPTYGLHNDEGTAYINENDNVLDIDPGVKYTINCEDFGEKHDLTILRTYATVSKMGVNPPNSKIDPPVVVPDNVWPLTQYTICLNSGIQEAYRDIIPANLLSTQDYVFPASCAAAAGTGISIKSSGNSSNTVWFAPAGTTSFVEESTMTKAEGTATSIAAPAAAGTYRLCVVNSQGMKIGESAALLRVSGSSSQIEAESFSSQSGIQTETCSEGGQNIGYIENGDYAVYNNIDFGAGAASFQARVASGASGGNIEIRLDSLTGPLVGTCSITGTGGWQTWATRTCSISGASGKHNVYLKFTGGSGYLFNINWFQFTGGR
;
A
#
# COMPACT_ATOMS: atom_id res chain seq x y z
N MET A 1 -72.15 -3.87 -25.54
CA MET A 1 -70.90 -3.40 -26.16
C MET A 1 -69.83 -3.25 -25.07
N LEU A 2 -69.09 -4.32 -24.80
CA LEU A 2 -68.03 -4.36 -23.83
C LEU A 2 -66.67 -4.28 -24.57
N LYS A 3 -65.96 -3.17 -24.45
CA LYS A 3 -64.56 -3.07 -24.91
C LYS A 3 -63.63 -3.37 -23.71
N LYS A 4 -62.82 -4.40 -23.92
CA LYS A 4 -61.76 -4.85 -23.03
C LYS A 4 -60.74 -3.74 -22.79
N LYS A 5 -60.51 -3.38 -21.51
CA LYS A 5 -59.31 -2.70 -21.07
C LYS A 5 -58.22 -3.75 -20.80
N ALA A 6 -57.27 -3.88 -21.68
CA ALA A 6 -56.06 -4.66 -21.41
C ALA A 6 -55.16 -3.86 -20.48
N SER A 7 -54.70 -4.55 -19.42
CA SER A 7 -54.00 -3.98 -18.29
C SER A 7 -52.59 -3.55 -18.68
N LYS A 8 -52.27 -2.29 -18.52
CA LYS A 8 -50.90 -1.71 -18.62
C LYS A 8 -49.92 -2.20 -17.53
N ARG A 9 -50.36 -3.11 -16.66
CA ARG A 9 -49.53 -3.65 -15.57
C ARG A 9 -48.58 -4.80 -16.01
N SER A 10 -48.89 -5.53 -17.06
CA SER A 10 -48.08 -6.66 -17.51
C SER A 10 -46.89 -6.22 -18.38
N VAL A 11 -46.89 -5.05 -18.96
CA VAL A 11 -45.78 -4.47 -19.76
C VAL A 11 -44.77 -3.80 -18.85
N LEU A 12 -45.18 -3.26 -17.69
CA LEU A 12 -44.24 -2.66 -16.74
C LEU A 12 -43.46 -3.72 -15.95
N LEU A 13 -43.99 -4.93 -15.75
CA LEU A 13 -43.26 -6.01 -15.05
C LEU A 13 -42.25 -6.72 -15.98
N MET A 14 -42.43 -6.71 -17.27
CA MET A 14 -41.43 -7.23 -18.21
C MET A 14 -40.28 -6.24 -18.50
N LEU A 15 -40.51 -4.95 -18.40
CA LEU A 15 -39.45 -3.95 -18.50
C LEU A 15 -38.61 -3.86 -17.21
N SER A 16 -39.15 -4.22 -16.05
CA SER A 16 -38.38 -4.22 -14.79
C SER A 16 -37.51 -5.49 -14.63
N LEU A 17 -37.82 -6.58 -15.33
CA LEU A 17 -37.01 -7.79 -15.28
C LEU A 17 -35.86 -7.77 -16.31
N ILE A 18 -35.95 -6.95 -17.35
CA ILE A 18 -34.87 -6.75 -18.32
C ILE A 18 -33.85 -5.72 -17.83
N THR A 19 -34.23 -4.81 -16.92
CA THR A 19 -33.33 -3.83 -16.29
C THR A 19 -32.50 -4.41 -15.14
N VAL A 20 -32.84 -5.59 -14.61
CA VAL A 20 -32.07 -6.24 -13.52
C VAL A 20 -31.03 -7.22 -14.06
N LEU A 21 -31.11 -7.65 -15.32
CA LEU A 21 -30.09 -8.55 -15.92
C LEU A 21 -29.07 -7.85 -16.84
N CYS A 22 -29.19 -6.53 -17.06
CA CYS A 22 -28.19 -5.72 -17.77
C CYS A 22 -27.38 -4.79 -16.85
N GLY A 23 -27.42 -5.05 -15.55
CA GLY A 23 -26.85 -4.17 -14.52
C GLY A 23 -25.47 -4.56 -14.02
N VAL A 24 -24.60 -5.19 -14.83
CA VAL A 24 -23.18 -5.39 -14.47
C VAL A 24 -22.31 -5.37 -15.73
N PHE A 25 -22.35 -4.29 -16.44
CA PHE A 25 -21.24 -3.85 -17.30
C PHE A 25 -21.45 -2.36 -17.56
N THR A 26 -21.30 -1.57 -16.51
CA THR A 26 -20.96 -0.17 -16.73
C THR A 26 -19.50 -0.18 -17.17
N ILE A 27 -19.28 -0.35 -18.47
CA ILE A 27 -18.11 0.24 -19.08
C ILE A 27 -18.24 1.71 -18.72
N ILE A 28 -17.44 2.15 -17.73
CA ILE A 28 -17.16 3.57 -17.54
C ILE A 28 -16.35 3.94 -18.78
N VAL A 29 -17.04 4.19 -19.87
CA VAL A 29 -16.53 5.03 -20.93
C VAL A 29 -16.38 6.37 -20.21
N PHE A 30 -15.17 6.66 -19.72
CA PHE A 30 -14.82 8.04 -19.49
C PHE A 30 -15.19 8.74 -20.78
N PRO A 31 -16.06 9.78 -20.75
CA PRO A 31 -16.21 10.58 -21.93
C PRO A 31 -14.77 11.01 -22.25
N ILE A 32 -14.30 10.66 -23.44
CA ILE A 32 -13.19 11.37 -24.04
C ILE A 32 -13.75 12.78 -24.09
N ALA A 33 -13.39 13.59 -23.07
CA ALA A 33 -13.74 15.00 -23.08
C ALA A 33 -13.23 15.48 -24.43
N ALA A 34 -14.12 15.98 -25.22
CA ALA A 34 -13.74 16.57 -26.50
C ALA A 34 -12.57 17.50 -26.18
N SER A 35 -11.38 17.20 -26.73
CA SER A 35 -10.18 17.97 -26.43
C SER A 35 -10.55 19.43 -26.68
N ALA A 36 -10.46 20.26 -25.65
CA ALA A 36 -10.71 21.67 -25.79
C ALA A 36 -9.80 22.19 -26.93
N ALA A 37 -10.26 23.13 -27.72
CA ALA A 37 -9.43 23.68 -28.77
C ALA A 37 -8.11 24.17 -28.17
N THR A 38 -7.00 23.83 -28.77
CA THR A 38 -5.69 24.29 -28.32
C THR A 38 -5.48 25.74 -28.72
N GLN A 39 -5.31 26.62 -27.76
CA GLN A 39 -5.03 28.04 -27.98
C GLN A 39 -3.60 28.29 -28.44
N ALA A 40 -2.65 27.60 -27.81
CA ALA A 40 -1.22 27.75 -28.08
C ALA A 40 -0.45 26.48 -27.80
N THR A 41 0.65 26.26 -28.52
CA THR A 41 1.57 25.15 -28.29
C THR A 41 3.00 25.69 -28.23
N TYR A 42 3.72 25.36 -27.16
CA TYR A 42 5.14 25.66 -27.00
C TYR A 42 5.95 24.38 -26.88
N TYR A 43 7.23 24.47 -27.21
CA TYR A 43 8.18 23.37 -27.11
C TYR A 43 9.39 23.80 -26.29
N VAL A 44 9.84 22.91 -25.42
CA VAL A 44 11.06 23.10 -24.61
C VAL A 44 12.00 21.94 -24.91
N SER A 45 13.28 22.20 -25.05
CA SER A 45 14.31 21.19 -25.28
C SER A 45 15.59 21.53 -24.53
N PRO A 46 16.31 20.56 -23.92
CA PRO A 46 17.61 20.81 -23.28
C PRO A 46 18.62 21.44 -24.23
N THR A 47 18.46 21.23 -25.54
CA THR A 47 19.32 21.79 -26.62
C THR A 47 18.73 23.04 -27.27
N GLY A 48 17.64 23.58 -26.74
CA GLY A 48 16.96 24.80 -27.19
C GLY A 48 17.70 26.07 -26.77
N SER A 49 16.98 27.19 -26.91
CA SER A 49 17.47 28.51 -26.43
C SER A 49 16.28 29.36 -25.97
N ASP A 50 16.43 30.03 -24.82
CA ASP A 50 15.38 30.92 -24.31
C ASP A 50 15.21 32.22 -25.11
N SER A 51 16.05 32.47 -26.09
CA SER A 51 15.85 33.51 -27.12
C SER A 51 14.97 33.06 -28.29
N ASN A 52 14.67 31.76 -28.40
CA ASN A 52 13.81 31.21 -29.44
C ASN A 52 12.33 31.54 -29.20
N PRO A 53 11.45 31.38 -30.21
CA PRO A 53 10.04 31.62 -30.09
C PRO A 53 9.24 30.48 -29.45
N GLY A 54 9.86 29.36 -29.09
CA GLY A 54 9.21 28.20 -28.48
C GLY A 54 8.46 27.30 -29.47
N THR A 55 8.77 27.34 -30.74
CA THR A 55 8.21 26.44 -31.76
C THR A 55 8.96 25.08 -31.77
N LEU A 56 8.40 24.06 -32.43
CA LEU A 56 9.07 22.75 -32.53
C LEU A 56 10.44 22.85 -33.20
N ALA A 57 10.59 23.72 -34.21
CA ALA A 57 11.84 23.93 -34.92
C ALA A 57 12.84 24.83 -34.14
N ALA A 58 12.35 25.67 -33.24
CA ALA A 58 13.14 26.58 -32.41
C ALA A 58 12.58 26.60 -30.96
N PRO A 59 12.82 25.55 -30.19
CA PRO A 59 12.24 25.39 -28.83
C PRO A 59 12.94 26.29 -27.81
N PHE A 60 12.25 26.61 -26.74
CA PHE A 60 12.86 27.18 -25.53
C PHE A 60 13.87 26.18 -24.92
N GLN A 61 14.75 26.66 -24.08
CA GLN A 61 15.69 25.83 -23.34
C GLN A 61 15.13 25.42 -21.98
N THR A 62 14.43 26.33 -21.29
CA THR A 62 14.02 26.14 -19.90
C THR A 62 12.49 26.09 -19.77
N ILE A 63 12.04 25.41 -18.74
CA ILE A 63 10.61 25.34 -18.38
C ILE A 63 10.13 26.70 -17.85
N GLU A 64 11.01 27.46 -17.19
CA GLU A 64 10.74 28.82 -16.72
C GLU A 64 10.43 29.75 -17.88
N LYS A 65 11.16 29.66 -18.98
CA LYS A 65 10.90 30.47 -20.18
C LYS A 65 9.55 30.12 -20.80
N ALA A 66 9.21 28.84 -20.85
CA ALA A 66 7.89 28.42 -21.32
C ALA A 66 6.76 28.93 -20.43
N ARG A 67 6.93 28.83 -19.08
CA ARG A 67 6.03 29.42 -18.09
C ARG A 67 5.83 30.91 -18.34
N ASP A 68 6.91 31.66 -18.51
CA ASP A 68 6.86 33.10 -18.72
C ASP A 68 6.17 33.46 -20.04
N ALA A 69 6.36 32.66 -21.10
CA ALA A 69 5.62 32.81 -22.36
C ALA A 69 4.12 32.56 -22.18
N VAL A 70 3.74 31.59 -21.38
CA VAL A 70 2.33 31.30 -21.03
C VAL A 70 1.69 32.49 -20.30
N ARG A 71 2.39 33.13 -19.36
CA ARG A 71 1.90 34.31 -18.63
C ARG A 71 1.45 35.46 -19.55
N MET A 72 2.00 35.55 -20.74
CA MET A 72 1.65 36.59 -21.69
C MET A 72 0.28 36.37 -22.35
N ILE A 73 -0.28 35.15 -22.27
CA ILE A 73 -1.48 34.78 -23.04
C ILE A 73 -2.57 34.09 -22.22
N ASN A 74 -2.29 33.70 -20.95
CA ASN A 74 -3.22 32.91 -20.13
C ASN A 74 -4.28 33.74 -19.41
N SER A 75 -4.22 35.08 -19.40
CA SER A 75 -5.17 35.90 -18.67
C SER A 75 -6.61 35.83 -19.19
N ASN A 76 -6.79 35.45 -20.45
CA ASN A 76 -8.09 35.25 -21.07
C ASN A 76 -8.05 34.07 -22.08
N MET A 77 -7.93 32.86 -21.56
CA MET A 77 -7.83 31.66 -22.38
C MET A 77 -9.13 31.39 -23.14
N THR A 78 -8.99 30.94 -24.39
CA THR A 78 -10.04 30.49 -25.27
C THR A 78 -9.88 29.04 -25.72
N GLY A 79 -8.86 28.39 -25.21
CA GLY A 79 -8.49 26.98 -25.40
C GLY A 79 -7.35 26.60 -24.49
N ASP A 80 -7.00 25.32 -24.47
CA ASP A 80 -5.89 24.80 -23.67
C ASP A 80 -4.54 25.30 -24.20
N ILE A 81 -3.56 25.43 -23.33
CA ILE A 81 -2.17 25.76 -23.69
C ILE A 81 -1.31 24.52 -23.41
N CYS A 82 -0.60 24.05 -24.46
CA CYS A 82 0.22 22.86 -24.37
C CYS A 82 1.71 23.21 -24.42
N ILE A 83 2.47 22.80 -23.45
CA ILE A 83 3.93 22.90 -23.39
C ILE A 83 4.48 21.48 -23.51
N TYR A 84 5.12 21.16 -24.63
CA TYR A 84 5.78 19.88 -24.85
C TYR A 84 7.25 19.96 -24.48
N LEU A 85 7.65 19.15 -23.50
CA LEU A 85 9.04 18.93 -23.14
C LEU A 85 9.62 17.81 -24.01
N ARG A 86 10.69 18.10 -24.73
CA ARG A 86 11.43 17.12 -25.51
C ARG A 86 12.27 16.24 -24.59
N GLY A 87 12.56 15.03 -25.00
CA GLY A 87 13.38 14.09 -24.24
C GLY A 87 14.77 14.63 -23.93
N GLY A 88 15.27 14.23 -22.76
CA GLY A 88 16.59 14.61 -22.27
C GLY A 88 16.57 15.23 -20.88
N ASN A 89 17.74 15.58 -20.37
CA ASN A 89 17.94 16.06 -19.01
C ASN A 89 17.88 17.59 -18.94
N TYR A 90 16.96 18.09 -18.14
CA TYR A 90 16.81 19.51 -17.79
C TYR A 90 17.40 19.73 -16.41
N SER A 91 18.53 20.41 -16.34
CA SER A 91 19.23 20.71 -15.08
C SER A 91 18.47 21.79 -14.31
N ILE A 92 17.88 21.41 -13.19
CA ILE A 92 17.14 22.30 -12.28
C ILE A 92 18.06 22.67 -11.11
N ILE A 93 18.72 23.80 -11.22
CA ILE A 93 19.65 24.31 -10.20
C ILE A 93 19.00 25.26 -9.18
N SER A 94 17.77 25.63 -9.41
CA SER A 94 16.89 26.39 -8.52
C SER A 94 15.45 25.92 -8.70
N THR A 95 14.68 25.95 -7.64
CA THR A 95 13.28 25.53 -7.67
C THR A 95 12.46 26.30 -8.71
N VAL A 96 11.77 25.60 -9.60
CA VAL A 96 10.82 26.21 -10.54
C VAL A 96 9.52 26.52 -9.82
N THR A 97 9.15 27.78 -9.75
CA THR A 97 7.97 28.25 -9.01
C THR A 97 6.81 28.58 -9.93
N PHE A 98 5.61 28.21 -9.49
CA PHE A 98 4.33 28.56 -10.13
C PHE A 98 3.45 29.30 -9.13
N GLY A 99 3.01 30.50 -9.51
CA GLY A 99 2.12 31.33 -8.71
C GLY A 99 0.74 31.50 -9.37
N PRO A 100 -0.17 32.27 -8.76
CA PRO A 100 -1.52 32.48 -9.31
C PRO A 100 -1.54 32.99 -10.75
N GLN A 101 -0.53 33.76 -11.17
CA GLN A 101 -0.38 34.28 -12.53
C GLN A 101 -0.09 33.17 -13.57
N ASP A 102 0.25 31.96 -13.13
CA ASP A 102 0.54 30.81 -14.00
C ASP A 102 -0.70 29.93 -14.22
N SER A 103 -1.85 30.36 -13.74
CA SER A 103 -3.08 29.59 -13.76
C SER A 103 -3.70 29.51 -15.16
N GLY A 104 -4.30 28.36 -15.46
CA GLY A 104 -5.27 28.27 -16.54
C GLY A 104 -6.58 29.03 -16.18
N THR A 105 -7.15 29.77 -17.12
CA THR A 105 -8.33 30.62 -16.93
C THR A 105 -9.50 30.17 -17.79
N ASN A 106 -10.71 30.69 -17.49
CA ASN A 106 -11.94 30.40 -18.23
C ASN A 106 -12.29 28.91 -18.36
N GLY A 107 -11.84 28.08 -17.40
CA GLY A 107 -12.06 26.63 -17.44
C GLY A 107 -11.05 25.86 -18.29
N TYR A 108 -10.16 26.52 -18.98
CA TYR A 108 -9.09 25.89 -19.75
C TYR A 108 -7.87 25.57 -18.91
N ARG A 109 -7.05 24.65 -19.40
CA ARG A 109 -5.94 24.05 -18.67
C ARG A 109 -4.59 24.32 -19.35
N ILE A 110 -3.55 24.40 -18.57
CA ILE A 110 -2.17 24.48 -19.05
C ILE A 110 -1.51 23.13 -18.80
N TYR A 111 -0.98 22.51 -19.86
CA TYR A 111 -0.32 21.22 -19.83
C TYR A 111 1.19 21.39 -20.00
N TYR A 112 1.95 20.95 -19.01
CA TYR A 112 3.38 20.68 -19.14
C TYR A 112 3.52 19.17 -19.34
N GLN A 113 3.89 18.73 -20.52
CA GLN A 113 3.80 17.30 -20.85
C GLN A 113 4.98 16.84 -21.72
N ALA A 114 5.29 15.55 -21.58
CA ALA A 114 6.27 14.92 -22.45
C ALA A 114 5.85 15.01 -23.92
N TYR A 115 6.80 15.24 -24.81
CA TYR A 115 6.54 15.04 -26.24
C TYR A 115 6.29 13.55 -26.51
N PRO A 116 5.30 13.19 -27.34
CA PRO A 116 4.93 11.79 -27.55
C PRO A 116 6.11 10.89 -27.87
N GLY A 117 6.27 9.83 -27.08
CA GLY A 117 7.36 8.86 -27.22
C GLY A 117 8.71 9.31 -26.67
N GLU A 118 8.80 10.46 -26.02
CA GLU A 118 10.02 10.97 -25.40
C GLU A 118 9.92 11.05 -23.87
N THR A 119 11.06 11.00 -23.20
CA THR A 119 11.17 11.06 -21.75
C THR A 119 11.95 12.29 -21.31
N PRO A 120 11.29 13.40 -20.98
CA PRO A 120 11.93 14.54 -20.32
C PRO A 120 12.23 14.25 -18.86
N VAL A 121 13.40 14.67 -18.40
CA VAL A 121 13.87 14.48 -17.02
C VAL A 121 14.19 15.83 -16.40
N LEU A 122 13.44 16.25 -15.38
CA LEU A 122 13.76 17.40 -14.55
C LEU A 122 14.67 16.92 -13.41
N ASN A 123 15.95 17.25 -13.49
CA ASN A 123 16.99 16.72 -12.61
C ASN A 123 17.54 17.81 -11.69
N GLY A 124 17.43 17.63 -10.39
CA GLY A 124 17.90 18.54 -9.36
C GLY A 124 19.36 18.38 -8.96
N ALA A 125 20.14 17.61 -9.72
CA ALA A 125 21.53 17.35 -9.41
C ALA A 125 22.50 17.93 -10.46
N THR A 126 23.76 18.01 -10.07
CA THR A 126 24.86 18.29 -10.96
C THR A 126 25.79 17.08 -11.04
N LYS A 127 26.38 16.87 -12.22
CA LYS A 127 27.34 15.79 -12.42
C LYS A 127 28.64 16.07 -11.70
N VAL A 128 29.17 15.07 -11.02
CA VAL A 128 30.48 15.10 -10.37
C VAL A 128 31.47 14.33 -11.24
N THR A 129 32.49 15.01 -11.70
CA THR A 129 33.51 14.48 -12.60
C THR A 129 34.91 14.67 -12.01
N GLY A 130 35.95 14.17 -12.71
CA GLY A 130 37.35 14.32 -12.27
C GLY A 130 37.71 13.40 -11.10
N TRP A 131 37.09 12.24 -11.03
CA TRP A 131 37.35 11.23 -10.00
C TRP A 131 38.77 10.70 -10.07
N THR A 132 39.44 10.64 -8.94
CA THR A 132 40.77 10.06 -8.75
C THR A 132 40.74 9.08 -7.59
N GLN A 133 41.51 8.01 -7.67
CA GLN A 133 41.67 7.07 -6.58
C GLN A 133 42.33 7.74 -5.38
N HIS A 134 41.68 7.60 -4.20
CA HIS A 134 42.22 8.09 -2.94
C HIS A 134 43.02 7.02 -2.22
N SER A 135 42.37 5.87 -1.94
CA SER A 135 43.03 4.70 -1.35
C SER A 135 42.15 3.47 -1.54
N GLY A 136 42.73 2.34 -1.94
CA GLY A 136 41.98 1.11 -2.17
C GLY A 136 40.80 1.32 -3.11
N ASN A 137 39.59 1.00 -2.67
CA ASN A 137 38.35 1.18 -3.44
C ASN A 137 37.67 2.55 -3.20
N ILE A 138 38.34 3.47 -2.49
CA ILE A 138 37.84 4.82 -2.25
C ILE A 138 38.39 5.76 -3.33
N TYR A 139 37.49 6.45 -3.99
CA TYR A 139 37.73 7.50 -4.96
C TYR A 139 37.32 8.85 -4.40
N LYS A 140 37.88 9.92 -4.95
CA LYS A 140 37.55 11.29 -4.58
C LYS A 140 37.41 12.20 -5.78
N ALA A 141 36.55 13.22 -5.66
CA ALA A 141 36.40 14.28 -6.64
C ALA A 141 36.12 15.60 -5.95
N ALA A 142 36.38 16.71 -6.62
CA ALA A 142 36.01 18.04 -6.13
C ALA A 142 34.49 18.24 -6.29
N LEU A 143 33.84 18.81 -5.25
CA LEU A 143 32.45 19.23 -5.29
C LEU A 143 32.33 20.61 -4.67
N ASN A 144 32.02 21.61 -5.47
CA ASN A 144 31.91 22.99 -5.01
C ASN A 144 30.59 23.26 -4.27
N ARG A 145 30.50 22.71 -3.07
CA ARG A 145 29.36 22.84 -2.17
C ARG A 145 29.89 23.22 -0.77
N SER A 146 29.14 24.07 -0.04
CA SER A 146 29.49 24.49 1.32
C SER A 146 28.54 23.95 2.39
N THR A 147 27.48 23.29 1.97
CA THR A 147 26.47 22.69 2.86
C THR A 147 26.59 21.17 2.85
N LYS A 148 26.09 20.52 3.89
CA LYS A 148 25.98 19.06 3.98
C LYS A 148 25.38 18.46 2.70
N LEU A 149 25.87 17.30 2.32
CA LEU A 149 25.29 16.47 1.27
C LEU A 149 24.76 15.19 1.94
N ARG A 150 23.46 14.97 1.88
CA ARG A 150 22.85 13.77 2.46
C ARG A 150 22.52 12.70 1.41
N ASN A 151 22.40 13.09 0.16
CA ASN A 151 22.06 12.19 -0.93
C ASN A 151 23.07 12.32 -2.06
N LEU A 152 23.43 11.17 -2.61
CA LEU A 152 24.29 11.05 -3.79
C LEU A 152 23.77 9.89 -4.63
N TYR A 153 23.80 10.04 -5.95
CA TYR A 153 23.35 9.00 -6.87
C TYR A 153 24.50 8.60 -7.78
N VAL A 154 24.72 7.30 -7.91
CA VAL A 154 25.77 6.73 -8.74
C VAL A 154 25.17 5.67 -9.64
N ASN A 155 25.24 5.87 -10.96
CA ASN A 155 24.62 4.99 -11.96
C ASN A 155 23.13 4.73 -11.66
N ASP A 156 22.36 5.79 -11.41
CA ASP A 156 20.92 5.74 -11.09
C ASP A 156 20.60 4.95 -9.80
N GLN A 157 21.55 4.84 -8.88
CA GLN A 157 21.34 4.19 -7.58
C GLN A 157 21.78 5.11 -6.44
N ARG A 158 20.92 5.22 -5.43
CA ARG A 158 21.28 5.98 -4.22
C ARG A 158 22.51 5.38 -3.55
N ALA A 159 23.51 6.20 -3.28
CA ALA A 159 24.63 5.88 -2.42
C ALA A 159 24.25 6.10 -0.94
N SER A 160 24.83 5.33 -0.06
CA SER A 160 24.63 5.45 1.38
C SER A 160 25.61 6.44 1.99
N MET A 161 25.12 7.38 2.80
CA MET A 161 26.00 8.19 3.65
C MET A 161 26.77 7.27 4.60
N THR A 162 28.03 7.54 4.83
CA THR A 162 28.87 6.78 5.79
C THR A 162 28.19 6.67 7.14
N SER A 163 28.27 5.49 7.75
CA SER A 163 27.62 5.27 9.05
C SER A 163 28.32 4.22 9.90
N LYS A 164 28.08 4.29 11.21
CA LYS A 164 28.47 3.27 12.16
C LYS A 164 27.44 3.12 13.27
N THR A 165 27.00 1.89 13.49
CA THR A 165 26.11 1.56 14.61
C THR A 165 26.96 1.32 15.86
N VAL A 166 26.60 1.97 16.96
CA VAL A 166 27.33 1.97 18.24
C VAL A 166 26.38 2.00 19.43
N THR A 167 26.87 1.68 20.60
CA THR A 167 26.10 1.78 21.85
C THR A 167 26.48 3.06 22.60
N ALA A 168 25.51 3.91 22.86
CA ALA A 168 25.66 5.10 23.68
C ALA A 168 25.90 4.74 25.15
N ARG A 169 26.71 5.51 25.82
CA ARG A 169 27.14 5.31 27.21
C ARG A 169 26.48 6.28 28.19
N GLY A 170 25.56 7.08 27.73
CA GLY A 170 24.81 8.06 28.51
C GLY A 170 24.97 9.48 28.03
N GLY A 171 24.22 10.37 28.64
CA GLY A 171 24.30 11.81 28.36
C GLY A 171 25.58 12.44 28.88
N TYR A 172 25.95 13.55 28.26
CA TYR A 172 27.09 14.40 28.70
C TYR A 172 26.66 15.84 28.88
N GLY A 173 27.07 16.46 29.96
CA GLY A 173 26.78 17.87 30.25
C GLY A 173 25.27 18.13 30.38
N THR A 174 24.94 19.40 30.44
CA THR A 174 23.57 19.86 30.63
C THR A 174 23.30 21.06 29.73
N TYR A 175 22.24 20.96 28.95
CA TYR A 175 21.65 22.11 28.27
C TYR A 175 20.38 22.49 29.02
N SER A 176 20.32 23.74 29.49
CA SER A 176 19.19 24.26 30.26
C SER A 176 18.43 25.31 29.46
N VAL A 177 17.11 25.23 29.50
CA VAL A 177 16.21 26.19 28.91
C VAL A 177 15.47 26.91 30.02
N THR A 178 15.41 28.26 29.95
CA THR A 178 14.63 29.09 30.87
C THR A 178 13.21 29.29 30.37
N ALA A 179 12.24 29.29 31.27
CA ALA A 179 10.85 29.62 30.97
C ALA A 179 10.75 31.01 30.28
N GLY A 180 9.96 31.06 29.21
CA GLY A 180 9.74 32.33 28.48
C GLY A 180 10.69 32.59 27.31
N GLN A 181 11.53 31.66 26.90
CA GLN A 181 12.22 31.77 25.61
C GLN A 181 11.17 31.69 24.49
N ALA A 182 11.16 32.70 23.66
CA ALA A 182 10.01 33.18 22.89
C ALA A 182 9.38 32.24 21.86
N SER A 183 9.84 31.06 21.61
CA SER A 183 9.24 30.12 20.67
C SER A 183 9.03 28.73 21.26
N TRP A 184 9.17 28.58 22.58
CA TRP A 184 9.26 27.30 23.23
C TRP A 184 8.15 27.18 24.27
N ALA A 185 7.30 26.19 24.09
CA ALA A 185 6.32 25.79 25.11
C ALA A 185 6.96 25.11 26.34
N TRP A 186 8.26 25.18 26.51
CA TRP A 186 9.01 24.57 27.56
C TRP A 186 8.97 25.42 28.84
N THR A 187 8.52 24.82 29.90
CA THR A 187 8.38 25.54 31.17
C THR A 187 9.72 25.81 31.84
N SER A 188 10.71 25.03 31.67
CA SER A 188 12.11 25.07 32.13
C SER A 188 12.58 23.65 32.34
N GLY A 189 13.84 23.36 32.15
CA GLY A 189 14.37 22.03 32.38
C GLY A 189 15.74 21.85 31.78
N SER A 190 16.31 20.70 32.04
CA SER A 190 17.65 20.35 31.59
C SER A 190 17.59 19.04 30.81
N LYS A 191 18.26 19.01 29.69
CA LYS A 191 18.48 17.80 28.88
C LYS A 191 19.98 17.60 28.66
N SER A 192 20.38 16.41 28.23
CA SER A 192 21.80 16.18 27.92
C SER A 192 22.26 17.09 26.78
N ASP A 193 23.42 17.73 26.97
CA ASP A 193 24.03 18.58 25.96
C ASP A 193 24.80 17.78 24.90
N GLY A 194 25.17 16.55 25.21
CA GLY A 194 25.85 15.61 24.33
C GLY A 194 25.60 14.16 24.70
N VAL A 195 26.12 13.25 23.88
CA VAL A 195 26.06 11.81 24.07
C VAL A 195 27.48 11.23 24.12
N GLN A 196 27.72 10.30 25.03
CA GLN A 196 29.00 9.64 25.23
C GLN A 196 29.07 8.30 24.52
N TYR A 197 30.19 8.00 23.90
CA TYR A 197 30.53 6.70 23.28
C TYR A 197 31.94 6.31 23.68
N ASN A 198 32.26 5.02 23.72
CA ASN A 198 33.66 4.63 23.94
C ASN A 198 34.53 5.13 22.78
N THR A 199 35.76 5.55 23.08
CA THR A 199 36.74 5.95 22.03
C THR A 199 37.15 4.78 21.12
N SER A 200 36.97 3.53 21.55
CA SER A 200 37.14 2.33 20.72
C SER A 200 36.04 2.21 19.67
N ASP A 201 34.83 2.68 19.97
CA ASP A 201 33.66 2.56 19.10
C ASP A 201 33.54 3.75 18.14
N VAL A 202 33.83 4.95 18.66
CA VAL A 202 33.86 6.19 17.85
C VAL A 202 35.26 6.79 17.87
N PRO A 203 36.00 6.73 16.74
CA PRO A 203 37.36 7.28 16.64
C PRO A 203 37.37 8.79 16.74
N ALA A 204 38.55 9.39 16.68
CA ALA A 204 38.68 10.83 16.56
C ALA A 204 38.15 11.26 15.19
N ILE A 205 37.20 12.17 15.17
CA ILE A 205 36.61 12.73 13.95
C ILE A 205 37.45 13.91 13.51
N ALA A 206 37.95 13.86 12.28
CA ALA A 206 38.90 14.84 11.77
C ALA A 206 38.20 16.09 11.22
N SER A 207 37.09 15.93 10.48
CA SER A 207 36.38 17.03 9.82
C SER A 207 34.87 16.94 10.00
N ASN A 208 34.13 18.01 9.66
CA ASN A 208 32.67 18.11 9.73
C ASN A 208 32.09 17.69 11.08
N LYS A 209 32.75 17.99 12.18
CA LYS A 209 32.28 17.64 13.53
C LYS A 209 30.92 18.23 13.88
N ASP A 210 30.56 19.28 13.19
CA ASP A 210 29.30 20.02 13.30
C ASP A 210 28.20 19.46 12.37
N ASP A 211 28.44 18.34 11.71
CA ASP A 211 27.57 17.82 10.64
C ASP A 211 27.21 16.32 10.78
N LEU A 212 27.69 15.68 11.87
CA LEU A 212 27.30 14.31 12.14
C LEU A 212 25.80 14.25 12.48
N GLU A 213 25.19 13.14 12.14
CA GLU A 213 23.82 12.83 12.49
C GLU A 213 23.80 11.61 13.42
N ILE A 214 23.10 11.70 14.51
CA ILE A 214 22.84 10.59 15.42
C ILE A 214 21.40 10.16 15.19
N VAL A 215 21.20 8.93 14.74
CA VAL A 215 19.89 8.34 14.54
C VAL A 215 19.64 7.30 15.62
N ASN A 216 18.52 7.43 16.31
CA ASN A 216 18.01 6.38 17.15
C ASN A 216 16.55 6.10 16.85
N GLY A 217 16.21 4.83 16.70
CA GLY A 217 14.85 4.36 16.48
C GLY A 217 14.21 3.91 17.78
N THR A 218 12.92 4.13 17.88
CA THR A 218 12.02 3.49 18.83
C THR A 218 11.13 2.51 18.07
N THR A 219 10.12 1.95 18.70
CA THR A 219 9.22 1.01 18.02
C THR A 219 8.55 1.64 16.80
N TRP A 220 8.12 2.88 16.89
CA TRP A 220 7.29 3.57 15.91
C TRP A 220 7.84 4.91 15.44
N ASN A 221 8.96 5.34 15.98
CA ASN A 221 9.55 6.64 15.66
C ASN A 221 11.06 6.53 15.45
N GLU A 222 11.59 7.42 14.65
CA GLU A 222 13.02 7.55 14.41
C GLU A 222 13.43 9.00 14.58
N ASN A 223 14.46 9.22 15.40
CA ASN A 223 14.99 10.55 15.69
C ASN A 223 16.30 10.76 14.95
N ILE A 224 16.44 11.90 14.30
CA ILE A 224 17.71 12.40 13.74
C ILE A 224 18.11 13.62 14.52
N VAL A 225 19.27 13.55 15.17
CA VAL A 225 19.83 14.67 15.93
C VAL A 225 21.23 15.00 15.41
N CYS A 226 21.44 16.24 15.00
CA CYS A 226 22.75 16.69 14.50
C CYS A 226 23.67 17.12 15.63
N THR A 227 24.97 17.06 15.35
CA THR A 227 26.01 17.53 16.27
C THR A 227 26.44 18.95 15.96
N ARG A 228 27.00 19.65 16.96
CA ARG A 228 27.69 20.94 16.77
C ARG A 228 29.21 20.80 16.94
N ASP A 229 29.68 19.78 17.65
CA ASP A 229 31.11 19.45 17.81
C ASP A 229 31.30 18.05 18.36
N VAL A 230 32.53 17.55 18.25
CA VAL A 230 32.95 16.26 18.82
C VAL A 230 34.22 16.46 19.67
N ILE A 231 34.12 16.15 20.98
CA ILE A 231 35.21 16.30 21.92
C ILE A 231 35.62 14.95 22.52
N THR A 232 36.70 14.93 23.29
CA THR A 232 37.12 13.79 24.07
C THR A 232 37.03 14.13 25.56
N SER A 233 36.43 13.24 26.34
CA SER A 233 36.33 13.38 27.79
C SER A 233 36.68 12.04 28.46
N GLY A 234 37.90 11.92 28.99
CA GLY A 234 38.42 10.66 29.51
C GLY A 234 38.46 9.58 28.43
N SER A 235 37.83 8.43 28.68
CA SER A 235 37.73 7.29 27.75
C SER A 235 36.59 7.42 26.75
N TYR A 236 35.90 8.55 26.74
CA TYR A 236 34.71 8.75 25.93
C TYR A 236 34.95 9.76 24.78
N ARG A 237 34.40 9.44 23.64
CA ARG A 237 34.09 10.37 22.56
C ARG A 237 32.73 10.96 22.85
N VAL A 238 32.65 12.28 22.94
CA VAL A 238 31.40 12.99 23.22
C VAL A 238 30.97 13.73 21.96
N LEU A 239 29.77 13.40 21.49
CA LEU A 239 29.11 14.13 20.42
C LEU A 239 28.18 15.17 21.04
N LEU A 240 28.57 16.44 20.93
CA LEU A 240 27.79 17.58 21.42
C LEU A 240 26.66 17.87 20.44
N LEU A 241 25.41 17.88 20.95
CA LEU A 241 24.23 18.07 20.10
C LEU A 241 24.06 19.52 19.67
N GLN A 242 23.53 19.73 18.51
CA GLN A 242 23.07 21.04 18.08
C GLN A 242 21.90 21.49 18.94
N GLN A 243 22.08 22.63 19.61
CA GLN A 243 21.04 23.16 20.47
C GLN A 243 20.32 24.33 19.80
N PRO A 244 19.04 24.44 20.04
CA PRO A 244 18.20 23.80 21.03
C PRO A 244 17.60 22.45 20.58
N TYR A 245 17.82 22.06 19.36
CA TYR A 245 17.14 20.93 18.72
C TYR A 245 17.47 19.56 19.32
N GLY A 246 18.69 19.39 19.81
CA GLY A 246 19.07 18.21 20.57
C GLY A 246 18.29 18.07 21.87
N ALA A 247 17.98 19.17 22.53
CA ALA A 247 17.11 19.18 23.69
C ALA A 247 15.64 18.91 23.30
N ILE A 248 15.15 19.51 22.20
CA ILE A 248 13.81 19.24 21.67
C ILE A 248 13.63 17.74 21.40
N ALA A 249 14.56 17.11 20.69
CA ALA A 249 14.48 15.70 20.38
C ALA A 249 14.41 14.78 21.60
N GLN A 250 14.90 15.24 22.77
CA GLN A 250 14.85 14.50 24.03
C GLN A 250 13.54 14.66 24.80
N THR A 251 12.52 15.30 24.26
CA THR A 251 11.33 15.70 24.99
C THR A 251 10.02 15.02 24.61
N PRO A 252 9.83 14.52 23.39
CA PRO A 252 8.59 13.82 23.09
C PRO A 252 8.31 12.71 24.11
N GLY A 253 7.06 12.59 24.54
CA GLY A 253 6.61 11.53 25.45
C GLY A 253 6.49 10.16 24.75
N TRP A 254 5.95 9.19 25.46
CA TRP A 254 5.51 7.87 24.94
C TRP A 254 6.60 7.02 24.23
N GLY A 255 7.86 7.24 24.57
CA GLY A 255 8.96 6.52 23.93
C GLY A 255 9.39 7.07 22.59
N ALA A 256 8.85 8.22 22.15
CA ALA A 256 9.27 8.87 20.91
C ALA A 256 10.57 9.67 21.05
N ALA A 257 10.96 10.01 22.27
CA ALA A 257 12.11 10.86 22.52
C ALA A 257 13.44 10.23 22.07
N PHE A 258 14.33 11.06 21.57
CA PHE A 258 15.73 10.73 21.44
C PHE A 258 16.29 10.38 22.83
N SER A 259 16.89 9.22 22.96
CA SER A 259 17.55 8.76 24.17
C SER A 259 19.06 8.93 24.08
N ALA A 260 19.71 9.42 25.12
CA ALA A 260 21.18 9.45 25.18
C ALA A 260 21.78 8.06 25.54
N SER A 261 21.00 7.00 25.52
CA SER A 261 21.42 5.62 25.78
C SER A 261 20.83 4.66 24.75
N GLY A 262 21.38 3.46 24.68
CA GLY A 262 20.93 2.42 23.73
C GLY A 262 21.72 2.41 22.44
N THR A 263 21.16 1.81 21.42
CA THR A 263 21.81 1.68 20.10
C THR A 263 21.55 2.91 19.26
N HIS A 264 22.63 3.49 18.74
CA HIS A 264 22.60 4.61 17.83
C HIS A 264 23.31 4.26 16.53
N THR A 265 22.87 4.85 15.42
CA THR A 265 23.64 4.90 14.19
C THR A 265 24.13 6.31 13.97
N ILE A 266 25.45 6.49 13.91
CA ILE A 266 26.09 7.77 13.64
C ILE A 266 26.45 7.85 12.16
N TYR A 267 26.03 8.92 11.50
CA TYR A 267 26.25 9.15 10.07
C TYR A 267 27.20 10.32 9.84
N ASN A 268 27.76 10.33 8.63
CA ASN A 268 28.51 11.45 8.05
C ASN A 268 29.90 11.70 8.66
N ALA A 269 30.66 10.64 8.88
CA ALA A 269 32.10 10.73 9.24
C ALA A 269 32.95 10.02 8.20
N PHE A 270 34.08 10.61 7.81
CA PHE A 270 35.04 9.99 6.89
C PHE A 270 35.57 8.65 7.45
N GLU A 271 35.77 8.59 8.75
CA GLU A 271 36.28 7.43 9.48
C GLU A 271 35.36 6.21 9.42
N PHE A 272 34.15 6.37 8.93
CA PHE A 272 33.18 5.29 8.72
C PHE A 272 33.08 4.86 7.25
N LEU A 273 33.90 5.42 6.36
CA LEU A 273 33.90 5.07 4.93
C LEU A 273 34.62 3.74 4.70
N ASN A 274 33.90 2.63 4.78
CA ASN A 274 34.49 1.30 4.81
C ASN A 274 33.74 0.22 4.00
N SER A 275 32.64 0.59 3.33
CA SER A 275 31.78 -0.36 2.62
C SER A 275 31.38 0.14 1.23
N PRO A 276 31.25 -0.78 0.25
CA PRO A 276 30.83 -0.41 -1.10
C PRO A 276 29.52 0.36 -1.17
N GLY A 277 29.49 1.40 -1.98
CA GLY A 277 28.32 2.27 -2.15
C GLY A 277 28.18 3.37 -1.11
N GLN A 278 29.09 3.47 -0.15
CA GLN A 278 29.11 4.57 0.81
C GLN A 278 29.81 5.81 0.22
N PHE A 279 29.33 6.99 0.64
CA PHE A 279 29.97 8.26 0.34
C PHE A 279 30.14 9.13 1.59
N TYR A 280 31.12 10.03 1.56
CA TYR A 280 31.36 11.09 2.50
C TYR A 280 31.70 12.39 1.78
N PHE A 281 31.10 13.48 2.20
CA PHE A 281 31.44 14.80 1.67
C PHE A 281 32.06 15.68 2.75
N ASP A 282 33.32 16.04 2.55
CA ASP A 282 34.00 17.08 3.36
C ASP A 282 33.64 18.46 2.82
N LYS A 283 32.74 19.15 3.51
CA LYS A 283 32.26 20.49 3.10
C LYS A 283 33.34 21.58 3.21
N THR A 284 34.32 21.39 4.11
CA THR A 284 35.42 22.33 4.30
C THR A 284 36.47 22.16 3.19
N ALA A 285 36.88 20.93 2.93
CA ALA A 285 37.82 20.61 1.85
C ALA A 285 37.15 20.62 0.47
N LYS A 286 35.81 20.70 0.41
CA LYS A 286 35.01 20.59 -0.84
C LYS A 286 35.33 19.34 -1.62
N THR A 287 35.50 18.24 -0.92
CA THR A 287 35.91 16.94 -1.50
C THR A 287 34.89 15.89 -1.19
N LEU A 288 34.38 15.26 -2.24
CA LEU A 288 33.47 14.13 -2.17
C LEU A 288 34.30 12.84 -2.28
N TYR A 289 34.08 11.91 -1.37
CA TYR A 289 34.65 10.58 -1.34
C TYR A 289 33.56 9.55 -1.56
N TYR A 290 33.88 8.51 -2.34
CA TYR A 290 32.98 7.42 -2.63
C TYR A 290 33.70 6.09 -2.63
N TYR A 291 33.16 5.09 -1.93
CA TYR A 291 33.63 3.70 -1.97
C TYR A 291 32.87 2.97 -3.09
N ILE A 292 33.58 2.59 -4.15
CA ILE A 292 32.96 1.99 -5.34
C ILE A 292 32.31 0.64 -5.02
N ARG A 293 31.18 0.38 -5.67
CA ARG A 293 30.52 -0.93 -5.66
C ARG A 293 31.26 -1.91 -6.58
N PRO A 294 31.15 -3.23 -6.36
CA PRO A 294 31.69 -4.21 -7.30
C PRO A 294 31.17 -3.97 -8.73
N GLY A 295 32.10 -3.91 -9.68
CA GLY A 295 31.78 -3.70 -11.10
C GLY A 295 31.63 -2.23 -11.54
N GLU A 296 31.69 -1.26 -10.64
CA GLU A 296 31.67 0.16 -11.00
C GLU A 296 33.05 0.64 -11.49
N ASN A 297 33.03 1.55 -12.43
CA ASN A 297 34.23 2.22 -12.95
C ASN A 297 34.06 3.72 -12.89
N MET A 298 34.77 4.42 -12.01
CA MET A 298 34.63 5.86 -11.79
C MET A 298 35.07 6.72 -12.99
N ALA A 299 35.73 6.17 -13.96
CA ALA A 299 36.05 6.89 -15.22
C ALA A 299 34.80 7.05 -16.11
N THR A 300 33.80 6.18 -15.94
CA THR A 300 32.56 6.15 -16.74
C THR A 300 31.28 6.23 -15.92
N ALA A 301 31.39 6.16 -14.59
CA ALA A 301 30.23 6.23 -13.71
C ALA A 301 29.52 7.58 -13.84
N ASP A 302 28.20 7.53 -13.93
CA ASP A 302 27.34 8.70 -13.81
C ASP A 302 27.14 9.00 -12.33
N VAL A 303 27.75 10.08 -11.85
CA VAL A 303 27.67 10.50 -10.45
C VAL A 303 26.97 11.84 -10.36
N GLU A 304 25.87 11.89 -9.66
CA GLU A 304 25.02 13.06 -9.54
C GLU A 304 24.84 13.47 -8.07
N ALA A 305 25.22 14.70 -7.76
CA ALA A 305 25.09 15.34 -6.47
C ALA A 305 23.93 16.35 -6.51
N PRO A 306 22.83 16.14 -5.79
CA PRO A 306 21.71 17.08 -5.77
C PRO A 306 22.11 18.46 -5.26
N VAL A 307 21.51 19.52 -5.85
CA VAL A 307 21.78 20.92 -5.50
C VAL A 307 20.54 21.67 -5.03
N VAL A 308 19.37 21.08 -5.19
CA VAL A 308 18.08 21.64 -4.73
C VAL A 308 17.37 20.65 -3.82
N GLU A 309 16.50 21.18 -2.96
CA GLU A 309 15.60 20.37 -2.12
C GLU A 309 14.21 20.21 -2.75
N LYS A 310 13.82 21.12 -3.63
CA LYS A 310 12.57 21.09 -4.40
C LYS A 310 12.84 21.33 -5.87
N LEU A 311 12.19 20.56 -6.75
CA LEU A 311 12.20 20.82 -8.19
C LEU A 311 11.09 21.79 -8.59
N ILE A 312 9.90 21.56 -8.07
CA ILE A 312 8.68 22.33 -8.39
C ILE A 312 8.05 22.81 -7.08
N ASP A 313 7.67 24.07 -7.07
CA ASP A 313 6.89 24.70 -6.00
C ASP A 313 5.68 25.43 -6.60
N ILE A 314 4.49 24.93 -6.35
CA ILE A 314 3.22 25.49 -6.84
C ILE A 314 2.52 26.09 -5.62
N ALA A 315 2.49 27.42 -5.55
CA ALA A 315 1.98 28.09 -4.37
C ALA A 315 1.10 29.30 -4.72
N GLY A 316 -0.17 29.21 -4.34
CA GLY A 316 -1.05 30.37 -4.28
C GLY A 316 -0.67 31.27 -3.11
N THR A 317 -1.22 32.47 -3.08
CA THR A 317 -0.95 33.45 -2.01
C THR A 317 -2.01 33.42 -0.91
N SER A 318 -3.16 32.82 -1.18
CA SER A 318 -4.27 32.65 -0.24
C SER A 318 -5.30 31.66 -0.81
N THR A 319 -6.27 31.28 0.00
CA THR A 319 -7.41 30.45 -0.40
C THR A 319 -8.34 31.10 -1.42
N THR A 320 -8.24 32.40 -1.60
CA THR A 320 -8.97 33.15 -2.65
C THR A 320 -8.11 33.41 -3.88
N ASN A 321 -6.78 33.23 -3.78
CA ASN A 321 -5.85 33.48 -4.86
C ASN A 321 -4.93 32.26 -5.06
N ARG A 322 -5.56 31.15 -5.49
CA ARG A 322 -4.93 29.85 -5.74
C ARG A 322 -4.29 29.80 -7.13
N VAL A 323 -3.29 28.92 -7.26
CA VAL A 323 -2.83 28.45 -8.58
C VAL A 323 -3.87 27.46 -9.12
N LYS A 324 -4.25 27.58 -10.40
CA LYS A 324 -5.36 26.76 -10.94
C LYS A 324 -5.03 26.12 -12.28
N ASN A 325 -5.66 24.94 -12.51
CA ASN A 325 -5.78 24.33 -13.82
C ASN A 325 -4.43 24.06 -14.51
N ILE A 326 -3.48 23.46 -13.82
CA ILE A 326 -2.20 23.03 -14.40
C ILE A 326 -2.12 21.49 -14.35
N THR A 327 -1.56 20.91 -15.39
CA THR A 327 -1.27 19.47 -15.46
C THR A 327 0.18 19.24 -15.83
N PHE A 328 0.85 18.37 -15.07
CA PHE A 328 2.16 17.80 -15.40
C PHE A 328 1.96 16.35 -15.83
N GLN A 329 2.46 15.98 -17.02
CA GLN A 329 2.19 14.65 -17.57
C GLN A 329 3.40 14.03 -18.26
N GLY A 330 3.72 12.78 -17.87
CA GLY A 330 4.75 11.98 -18.55
C GLY A 330 6.19 12.46 -18.30
N ILE A 331 6.43 13.21 -17.23
CA ILE A 331 7.72 13.81 -16.88
C ILE A 331 8.40 13.00 -15.78
N THR A 332 9.70 12.83 -15.86
CA THR A 332 10.51 12.33 -14.75
C THR A 332 11.03 13.50 -13.91
N PHE A 333 10.82 13.43 -12.60
CA PHE A 333 11.35 14.33 -11.58
C PHE A 333 12.33 13.52 -10.73
N GLU A 334 13.59 13.97 -10.62
CA GLU A 334 14.60 13.19 -9.91
C GLU A 334 15.67 14.03 -9.23
N ASN A 335 16.36 13.39 -8.28
CA ASN A 335 17.60 13.82 -7.66
C ASN A 335 17.47 15.12 -6.86
N THR A 336 16.80 15.08 -5.70
CA THR A 336 16.84 16.17 -4.73
C THR A 336 17.61 15.77 -3.47
N ASP A 337 18.06 16.77 -2.73
CA ASP A 337 18.65 16.63 -1.39
C ASP A 337 17.67 17.11 -0.31
N TYR A 338 18.02 16.86 0.92
CA TYR A 338 17.42 17.51 2.07
C TYR A 338 18.44 17.58 3.20
N SER A 339 18.96 18.76 3.42
CA SER A 339 20.10 18.97 4.32
C SER A 339 19.77 18.91 5.82
N LEU A 340 18.50 18.84 6.20
CA LEU A 340 17.99 18.99 7.57
C LEU A 340 18.19 20.37 8.19
N VAL A 341 19.05 21.19 7.59
CA VAL A 341 19.47 22.49 8.12
C VAL A 341 18.45 23.60 7.86
N ASN A 342 17.69 23.48 6.77
CA ASN A 342 16.97 24.61 6.19
C ASN A 342 15.54 24.81 6.69
N VAL A 343 15.05 23.96 7.56
CA VAL A 343 13.72 24.15 8.14
C VAL A 343 13.84 24.96 9.42
N ALA A 344 13.67 26.26 9.32
CA ALA A 344 13.69 27.21 10.43
C ALA A 344 14.91 27.07 11.36
N GLY A 345 16.10 26.75 10.80
CA GLY A 345 17.32 26.51 11.57
C GLY A 345 17.32 25.21 12.35
N SER A 346 16.39 24.26 12.07
CA SER A 346 16.31 23.01 12.78
C SER A 346 17.38 22.02 12.32
N HIS A 347 18.30 21.72 13.18
CA HIS A 347 19.39 20.78 12.96
C HIS A 347 19.18 19.42 13.64
N GLY A 348 18.03 19.19 14.19
CA GLY A 348 17.64 17.92 14.79
C GLY A 348 16.14 17.75 14.59
N LYS A 349 15.73 16.63 14.04
CA LYS A 349 14.34 16.33 13.80
C LYS A 349 13.98 15.03 14.48
N SER A 350 12.90 15.08 15.21
CA SER A 350 12.18 13.88 15.59
C SER A 350 11.15 13.61 14.52
N THR A 351 11.20 12.46 13.88
CA THR A 351 10.13 12.00 13.01
C THR A 351 9.16 11.17 13.83
N CYS A 352 7.88 11.43 13.70
CA CYS A 352 6.82 10.72 14.40
C CYS A 352 5.91 10.10 13.34
N GLN A 353 5.46 8.92 13.53
CA GLN A 353 4.51 8.07 12.74
C GLN A 353 4.10 8.48 11.30
N ALA A 354 4.41 9.65 10.84
CA ALA A 354 4.19 10.19 9.52
C ALA A 354 5.22 11.28 9.28
N ALA A 355 5.48 11.63 8.03
CA ALA A 355 6.52 12.57 7.62
C ALA A 355 6.40 13.95 8.29
N GLN A 356 6.82 14.04 9.54
CA GLN A 356 6.72 15.26 10.34
C GLN A 356 8.05 15.66 10.93
N ALA A 357 8.21 16.94 11.11
CA ALA A 357 9.31 17.54 11.84
C ALA A 357 8.77 18.28 13.05
N PHE A 358 9.26 17.93 14.22
CA PHE A 358 9.05 18.77 15.39
C PHE A 358 9.95 19.99 15.28
N ILE A 359 9.37 21.16 15.15
CA ILE A 359 10.09 22.43 15.03
C ILE A 359 10.15 23.20 16.36
N ALA A 360 9.47 22.72 17.37
CA ALA A 360 9.57 23.21 18.73
C ALA A 360 9.09 22.16 19.73
N PHE A 361 8.84 22.52 20.92
CA PHE A 361 8.93 21.75 22.11
C PHE A 361 7.60 21.18 22.61
N TYR A 362 7.60 19.90 23.02
CA TYR A 362 6.51 19.32 23.82
C TYR A 362 6.65 19.67 25.29
N ASN A 363 5.60 20.10 25.92
CA ASN A 363 5.44 19.99 27.35
C ASN A 363 5.23 18.50 27.68
N ASP A 364 5.82 17.99 28.77
CA ASP A 364 5.71 16.61 29.23
C ASP A 364 4.26 16.16 29.50
N ASN A 365 3.32 17.08 29.52
CA ASN A 365 1.91 16.81 29.56
C ASN A 365 1.36 16.79 28.13
N TRP A 366 1.44 15.66 27.48
CA TRP A 366 1.04 15.48 26.09
C TRP A 366 -0.44 15.77 25.79
N HIS A 367 -1.28 15.86 26.79
CA HIS A 367 -2.64 16.40 26.70
C HIS A 367 -2.67 17.89 26.38
N ASN A 368 -1.59 18.61 26.56
CA ASN A 368 -1.43 20.03 26.29
C ASN A 368 -0.43 20.28 25.17
N THR A 369 -0.28 19.34 24.27
CA THR A 369 0.64 19.47 23.14
C THR A 369 0.20 20.61 22.22
N LYS A 370 1.07 21.57 22.01
CA LYS A 370 0.84 22.60 20.99
C LYS A 370 1.28 22.05 19.65
N TYR A 371 0.32 21.64 18.85
CA TYR A 371 0.55 21.10 17.49
C TYR A 371 1.00 22.16 16.48
N ASP A 372 0.95 23.44 16.82
CA ASP A 372 1.56 24.53 16.07
C ASP A 372 3.09 24.44 15.98
N LEU A 373 3.67 23.40 16.54
CA LEU A 373 5.10 23.13 16.60
C LEU A 373 5.53 21.95 15.73
N VAL A 374 4.59 21.35 15.00
CA VAL A 374 4.83 20.24 14.07
C VAL A 374 4.65 20.75 12.65
N ASP A 375 5.59 20.44 11.79
CA ASP A 375 5.54 20.78 10.37
C ASP A 375 5.73 19.52 9.52
N THR A 376 5.27 19.55 8.28
CA THR A 376 5.51 18.49 7.30
C THR A 376 6.90 18.64 6.69
N LEU A 377 7.46 17.54 6.20
CA LEU A 377 8.65 17.62 5.36
C LEU A 377 8.28 18.21 3.99
N PRO A 378 9.16 19.03 3.39
CA PRO A 378 8.92 19.52 2.05
C PRO A 378 8.95 18.37 1.03
N GLY A 379 8.16 18.47 -0.03
CA GLY A 379 8.21 17.55 -1.16
C GLY A 379 9.21 17.96 -2.23
N MET A 380 9.76 16.99 -2.98
CA MET A 380 10.44 17.27 -4.25
C MET A 380 9.53 18.11 -5.16
N ILE A 381 8.24 17.79 -5.13
CA ILE A 381 7.16 18.56 -5.73
C ILE A 381 6.27 19.05 -4.59
N ASN A 382 6.17 20.36 -4.45
CA ASN A 382 5.42 21.01 -3.38
C ASN A 382 4.22 21.76 -3.95
N VAL A 383 3.05 21.56 -3.37
CA VAL A 383 1.79 22.17 -3.82
C VAL A 383 1.05 22.74 -2.62
N SER A 384 0.66 24.00 -2.69
CA SER A 384 -0.12 24.69 -1.66
C SER A 384 -1.04 25.73 -2.27
N SER A 385 -2.13 26.08 -1.58
CA SER A 385 -3.13 27.05 -2.04
C SER A 385 -3.43 26.93 -3.54
N SER A 386 -3.92 25.76 -3.95
CA SER A 386 -4.05 25.38 -5.35
C SER A 386 -5.36 24.64 -5.63
N ASP A 387 -5.84 24.74 -6.86
CA ASP A 387 -7.08 24.13 -7.32
C ASP A 387 -6.89 23.46 -8.67
N SER A 388 -7.26 22.21 -8.79
CA SER A 388 -7.21 21.47 -10.05
C SER A 388 -5.80 21.31 -10.62
N ILE A 389 -4.84 20.99 -9.78
CA ILE A 389 -3.46 20.64 -10.15
C ILE A 389 -3.37 19.14 -10.34
N ASN A 390 -2.91 18.69 -11.49
CA ASN A 390 -2.83 17.27 -11.78
C ASN A 390 -1.41 16.83 -12.10
N PHE A 391 -1.04 15.66 -11.59
CA PHE A 391 0.18 14.93 -11.96
C PHE A 391 -0.23 13.58 -12.51
N ILE A 392 0.02 13.35 -13.79
CA ILE A 392 -0.49 12.19 -14.53
C ILE A 392 0.67 11.46 -15.19
N ARG A 393 0.83 10.15 -14.90
CA ARG A 393 1.84 9.28 -15.53
C ARG A 393 3.28 9.83 -15.43
N ASN A 394 3.61 10.49 -14.32
CA ASN A 394 4.96 10.96 -14.07
C ASN A 394 5.77 9.90 -13.32
N THR A 395 7.08 9.99 -13.43
CA THR A 395 8.01 9.30 -12.55
C THR A 395 8.57 10.29 -11.54
N VAL A 396 8.50 9.97 -10.25
CA VAL A 396 9.10 10.74 -9.15
C VAL A 396 10.06 9.82 -8.42
N LYS A 397 11.35 10.08 -8.49
CA LYS A 397 12.35 9.20 -7.91
C LYS A 397 13.51 9.97 -7.28
N HIS A 398 14.21 9.30 -6.39
CA HIS A 398 15.43 9.86 -5.78
C HIS A 398 15.18 11.18 -5.04
N SER A 399 14.14 11.22 -4.20
CA SER A 399 13.91 12.38 -3.34
C SER A 399 14.70 12.27 -2.03
N GLY A 400 15.29 13.36 -1.62
CA GLY A 400 15.93 13.50 -0.30
C GLY A 400 14.94 13.75 0.85
N ASN A 401 13.67 13.97 0.52
CA ASN A 401 12.56 14.25 1.43
C ASN A 401 11.28 13.57 0.92
N ASP A 402 10.09 14.20 1.04
CA ASP A 402 8.86 13.66 0.46
C ASP A 402 8.93 13.68 -1.08
N GLY A 403 8.19 12.77 -1.70
CA GLY A 403 8.02 12.77 -3.15
C GLY A 403 7.15 13.95 -3.60
N ILE A 404 5.86 13.90 -3.28
CA ILE A 404 4.88 14.95 -3.58
C ILE A 404 4.18 15.37 -2.30
N SER A 405 4.25 16.65 -1.96
CA SER A 405 3.56 17.26 -0.82
C SER A 405 2.45 18.21 -1.29
N MET A 406 1.22 17.92 -0.85
CA MET A 406 0.01 18.72 -1.10
C MET A 406 -0.54 19.17 0.26
N VAL A 407 0.13 20.13 0.91
CA VAL A 407 -0.02 20.28 2.37
C VAL A 407 -1.06 21.30 2.82
N ASN A 408 -1.24 22.41 2.14
CA ASN A 408 -2.16 23.48 2.57
C ASN A 408 -3.08 23.88 1.44
N ASP A 409 -4.40 23.85 1.67
CA ASP A 409 -5.41 24.40 0.77
C ASP A 409 -5.29 23.90 -0.69
N VAL A 410 -5.04 22.60 -0.85
CA VAL A 410 -5.04 21.96 -2.17
C VAL A 410 -6.38 21.30 -2.38
N ILE A 411 -7.09 21.71 -3.43
CA ILE A 411 -8.44 21.23 -3.70
C ILE A 411 -8.58 20.70 -5.13
N ASN A 412 -9.50 19.77 -5.34
CA ASN A 412 -9.91 19.23 -6.66
C ASN A 412 -8.74 18.71 -7.51
N SER A 413 -7.64 18.31 -6.89
CA SER A 413 -6.39 17.94 -7.56
C SER A 413 -6.23 16.43 -7.65
N SER A 414 -5.42 15.95 -8.59
CA SER A 414 -5.25 14.52 -8.77
C SER A 414 -3.79 14.09 -9.01
N LEU A 415 -3.42 12.98 -8.37
CA LEU A 415 -2.20 12.24 -8.62
C LEU A 415 -2.60 10.90 -9.22
N MET A 416 -2.38 10.68 -10.53
CA MET A 416 -2.95 9.57 -11.25
C MET A 416 -1.93 8.85 -12.13
N GLY A 417 -1.74 7.55 -11.87
CA GLY A 417 -0.86 6.73 -12.70
C GLY A 417 0.61 7.14 -12.61
N ASN A 418 1.09 7.63 -11.47
CA ASN A 418 2.49 7.98 -11.29
C ASN A 418 3.29 6.81 -10.74
N TYR A 419 4.55 6.71 -11.12
CA TYR A 419 5.54 5.84 -10.50
C TYR A 419 6.40 6.65 -9.53
N ILE A 420 6.31 6.34 -8.24
CA ILE A 420 7.00 7.05 -7.16
C ILE A 420 7.91 6.05 -6.46
N THR A 421 9.22 6.31 -6.46
CA THR A 421 10.19 5.32 -5.96
C THR A 421 11.45 5.95 -5.38
N ASP A 422 12.11 5.23 -4.49
CA ASP A 422 13.33 5.66 -3.80
C ASP A 422 13.16 7.06 -3.16
N ILE A 423 12.14 7.16 -2.33
CA ILE A 423 11.80 8.37 -1.59
C ILE A 423 12.30 8.21 -0.15
N THR A 424 13.04 9.19 0.33
CA THR A 424 13.63 9.13 1.67
C THR A 424 12.59 9.18 2.78
N SER A 425 11.52 9.95 2.62
CA SER A 425 10.41 10.03 3.56
C SER A 425 9.09 9.57 2.93
N SER A 426 7.98 10.28 3.05
CA SER A 426 6.70 9.85 2.45
C SER A 426 6.70 9.97 0.93
N GLY A 427 6.09 9.00 0.26
CA GLY A 427 5.88 9.08 -1.19
C GLY A 427 4.94 10.23 -1.55
N ILE A 428 3.81 10.31 -0.86
CA ILE A 428 2.79 11.37 -1.02
C ILE A 428 2.33 11.81 0.37
N THR A 429 2.31 13.11 0.61
CA THR A 429 1.74 13.74 1.80
C THR A 429 0.62 14.69 1.40
N VAL A 430 -0.58 14.56 2.01
CA VAL A 430 -1.73 15.42 1.76
C VAL A 430 -2.27 15.96 3.09
N GLY A 431 -2.53 17.25 3.13
CA GLY A 431 -2.96 17.93 4.35
C GLY A 431 -1.81 18.23 5.28
N HIS A 432 -2.13 18.83 6.42
CA HIS A 432 -1.16 19.26 7.41
C HIS A 432 -1.57 18.75 8.79
N PRO A 433 -0.66 18.28 9.63
CA PRO A 433 -0.99 17.75 10.97
C PRO A 433 -1.61 18.79 11.90
N GLN A 434 -1.54 20.06 11.57
CA GLN A 434 -2.19 21.17 12.29
C GLN A 434 -3.55 21.59 11.69
N HIS A 435 -3.99 20.96 10.61
CA HIS A 435 -5.32 21.22 10.10
C HIS A 435 -6.35 20.63 11.07
N VAL A 436 -7.07 21.51 11.68
CA VAL A 436 -8.32 21.29 12.39
C VAL A 436 -8.32 20.24 13.47
N TYR A 437 -7.76 20.66 14.50
CA TYR A 437 -8.10 20.23 15.82
C TYR A 437 -8.96 21.33 16.46
N ILE A 438 -10.24 21.15 16.54
CA ILE A 438 -11.08 21.99 17.37
C ILE A 438 -11.30 21.23 18.65
N GLY A 439 -10.84 21.76 19.76
CA GLY A 439 -11.39 21.28 20.96
C GLY A 439 -10.61 21.18 22.20
N ASP A 440 -9.36 21.34 22.27
CA ASP A 440 -8.79 21.42 23.60
C ASP A 440 -8.53 22.88 24.04
N GLY A 441 -9.61 23.59 24.18
CA GLY A 441 -9.60 24.96 24.69
C GLY A 441 -9.08 26.01 23.71
N GLY A 442 -9.10 25.76 22.42
CA GLY A 442 -8.73 26.72 21.39
C GLY A 442 -7.23 26.93 21.18
N ASN A 443 -6.41 26.09 21.76
CA ASN A 443 -4.94 26.22 21.66
C ASN A 443 -4.33 25.50 20.46
N HIS A 444 -5.09 24.66 19.74
CA HIS A 444 -4.56 23.80 18.70
C HIS A 444 -5.26 23.92 17.35
N ALA A 445 -6.34 24.66 17.27
CA ALA A 445 -7.06 24.84 16.03
C ALA A 445 -6.40 25.92 15.18
N LYS A 446 -5.55 25.55 14.27
CA LYS A 446 -5.11 26.45 13.22
C LYS A 446 -6.20 26.67 12.18
N TYR A 447 -7.06 25.66 12.00
CA TYR A 447 -8.16 25.66 11.03
C TYR A 447 -9.40 24.98 11.61
N ALA A 448 -10.49 25.68 11.75
CA ALA A 448 -11.78 25.13 12.13
C ALA A 448 -12.48 24.42 10.95
N PRO A 449 -13.40 23.45 11.17
CA PRO A 449 -14.20 22.87 10.10
C PRO A 449 -14.87 23.95 9.25
N GLY A 450 -14.68 23.87 7.93
CA GLY A 450 -15.17 24.87 6.99
C GLY A 450 -14.29 26.10 6.82
N VAL A 451 -13.18 26.18 7.54
CA VAL A 451 -12.19 27.25 7.41
C VAL A 451 -11.15 26.93 6.34
N GLU A 452 -10.43 27.95 5.96
CA GLU A 452 -9.40 27.95 4.96
C GLU A 452 -8.22 27.00 5.27
N GLY A 453 -7.65 26.41 4.24
CA GLY A 453 -6.43 25.61 4.34
C GLY A 453 -6.61 24.09 4.32
N VAL A 454 -7.83 23.59 4.45
CA VAL A 454 -8.09 22.14 4.38
C VAL A 454 -7.94 21.60 2.95
N CYS A 455 -7.19 20.53 2.79
CA CYS A 455 -7.11 19.82 1.51
C CYS A 455 -8.38 19.02 1.27
N LYS A 456 -9.08 19.27 0.13
CA LYS A 456 -10.40 18.70 -0.16
C LYS A 456 -10.52 18.14 -1.55
N ASN A 457 -11.36 17.09 -1.68
CA ASN A 457 -11.77 16.55 -2.96
C ASN A 457 -10.58 16.17 -3.86
N ASN A 458 -9.50 15.68 -3.27
CA ASN A 458 -8.32 15.23 -4.00
C ASN A 458 -8.40 13.73 -4.30
N THR A 459 -7.76 13.32 -5.39
CA THR A 459 -7.73 11.93 -5.81
C THR A 459 -6.29 11.44 -5.97
N ILE A 460 -5.96 10.33 -5.31
CA ILE A 460 -4.70 9.60 -5.44
C ILE A 460 -5.08 8.22 -5.98
N ASN A 461 -4.84 7.99 -7.26
CA ASN A 461 -5.37 6.83 -7.94
C ASN A 461 -4.37 6.20 -8.90
N ASN A 462 -4.30 4.86 -8.90
CA ASN A 462 -3.45 4.10 -9.82
C ASN A 462 -1.95 4.41 -9.75
N ASN A 463 -1.45 4.90 -8.63
CA ASN A 463 -0.02 5.16 -8.47
C ASN A 463 0.70 3.90 -7.99
N LEU A 464 1.92 3.69 -8.48
CA LEU A 464 2.87 2.74 -7.93
C LEU A 464 3.82 3.47 -6.99
N LEU A 465 3.78 3.10 -5.70
CA LEU A 465 4.72 3.59 -4.69
C LEU A 465 5.61 2.43 -4.27
N TYR A 466 6.90 2.50 -4.59
CA TYR A 466 7.85 1.43 -4.36
C TYR A 466 9.11 1.93 -3.66
N ASN A 467 9.58 1.19 -2.65
CA ASN A 467 10.80 1.56 -1.92
C ASN A 467 10.69 2.96 -1.28
N ILE A 468 9.70 3.10 -0.38
CA ILE A 468 9.39 4.36 0.28
C ILE A 468 9.87 4.31 1.73
N SER A 469 10.49 5.42 2.21
CA SER A 469 10.96 5.57 3.58
C SER A 469 12.01 4.52 3.99
N THR A 470 12.71 3.95 3.02
CA THR A 470 13.70 2.88 3.27
C THR A 470 15.11 3.42 3.51
N SER A 471 15.36 4.69 3.26
CA SER A 471 16.63 5.35 3.51
C SER A 471 16.81 5.75 4.97
N HIS A 472 18.04 6.04 5.35
CA HIS A 472 18.39 6.44 6.72
C HIS A 472 17.62 7.65 7.21
N GLY A 473 17.13 7.56 8.41
CA GLY A 473 16.67 8.70 9.19
C GLY A 473 15.20 9.09 9.04
N PHE A 474 14.41 8.44 8.20
CA PHE A 474 12.97 8.73 8.06
C PHE A 474 12.10 7.48 8.08
N GLY A 475 12.49 6.47 8.86
CA GLY A 475 11.79 5.19 8.92
C GLY A 475 10.33 5.26 9.40
N GLY A 476 9.91 6.32 10.04
CA GLY A 476 8.54 6.52 10.54
C GLY A 476 7.55 7.09 9.50
N CYS A 477 7.89 7.11 8.22
CA CYS A 477 7.05 7.72 7.18
C CYS A 477 6.23 6.66 6.43
N ALA A 478 4.97 6.99 6.12
CA ALA A 478 4.09 6.17 5.31
C ALA A 478 4.34 6.36 3.80
N ALA A 479 3.91 5.41 2.98
CA ALA A 479 3.93 5.64 1.54
C ALA A 479 2.95 6.75 1.13
N ILE A 480 1.75 6.74 1.67
CA ILE A 480 0.75 7.80 1.49
C ILE A 480 0.30 8.26 2.87
N THR A 481 0.50 9.53 3.17
CA THR A 481 0.03 10.19 4.39
C THR A 481 -1.07 11.18 4.05
N ALA A 482 -2.21 11.09 4.70
CA ALA A 482 -3.31 12.03 4.57
C ALA A 482 -3.79 12.47 5.96
N TYR A 483 -3.50 13.71 6.32
CA TYR A 483 -3.82 14.23 7.64
C TYR A 483 -5.31 14.61 7.77
N PHE A 484 -5.64 15.81 8.16
CA PHE A 484 -7.02 16.29 8.34
C PHE A 484 -7.70 16.64 7.01
N VAL A 485 -7.89 15.67 6.13
CA VAL A 485 -8.40 15.84 4.76
C VAL A 485 -9.90 15.62 4.68
N ASP A 486 -10.57 16.29 3.75
CA ASP A 486 -12.00 16.13 3.48
C ASP A 486 -12.21 15.56 2.07
N THR A 487 -12.96 14.48 1.97
CA THR A 487 -13.37 13.86 0.69
C THR A 487 -12.15 13.45 -0.18
N ILE A 488 -11.08 12.92 0.42
CA ILE A 488 -9.98 12.36 -0.36
C ILE A 488 -10.34 10.95 -0.85
N LYS A 489 -9.88 10.62 -2.06
CA LYS A 489 -9.99 9.28 -2.64
C LYS A 489 -8.60 8.70 -2.85
N ILE A 490 -8.23 7.68 -2.07
CA ILE A 490 -6.99 6.92 -2.20
C ILE A 490 -7.37 5.54 -2.73
N THR A 491 -7.32 5.35 -4.05
CA THR A 491 -7.92 4.18 -4.68
C THR A 491 -7.01 3.54 -5.73
N ASN A 492 -7.04 2.21 -5.81
CA ASN A 492 -6.29 1.46 -6.81
C ASN A 492 -4.78 1.73 -6.84
N ASN A 493 -4.19 2.19 -5.74
CA ASN A 493 -2.73 2.34 -5.67
C ASN A 493 -2.07 1.00 -5.34
N HIS A 494 -0.87 0.81 -5.84
CA HIS A 494 0.01 -0.27 -5.43
C HIS A 494 1.14 0.30 -4.58
N VAL A 495 1.16 -0.06 -3.32
CA VAL A 495 2.21 0.29 -2.35
C VAL A 495 3.03 -0.96 -2.06
N GLN A 496 4.34 -0.87 -2.20
CA GLN A 496 5.23 -2.00 -1.92
C GLN A 496 6.56 -1.56 -1.34
N SER A 497 7.02 -2.28 -0.32
CA SER A 497 8.31 -2.05 0.36
C SER A 497 8.39 -0.69 1.02
N THR A 498 7.74 -0.57 2.18
CA THR A 498 7.81 0.63 3.02
C THR A 498 8.44 0.32 4.37
N ALA A 499 9.19 1.26 4.92
CA ALA A 499 9.78 1.10 6.24
C ALA A 499 8.73 1.08 7.37
N TYR A 500 7.63 1.77 7.16
CA TYR A 500 6.52 1.88 8.10
C TYR A 500 5.19 1.55 7.39
N ASN A 501 4.09 2.26 7.70
CA ASN A 501 2.78 1.95 7.13
C ASN A 501 2.68 2.22 5.62
N GLY A 502 1.73 1.54 4.98
CA GLY A 502 1.41 1.78 3.58
C GLY A 502 0.61 3.05 3.39
N ILE A 503 -0.52 3.16 4.10
CA ILE A 503 -1.42 4.33 4.06
C ILE A 503 -1.71 4.76 5.49
N HIS A 504 -1.48 6.04 5.76
CA HIS A 504 -1.78 6.71 7.02
C HIS A 504 -2.89 7.73 6.81
N LEU A 505 -3.98 7.60 7.56
CA LEU A 505 -5.12 8.50 7.48
C LEU A 505 -5.45 9.08 8.85
N GLY A 506 -5.62 10.40 8.93
CA GLY A 506 -5.92 11.12 10.15
C GLY A 506 -4.68 11.58 10.91
N TRP A 507 -4.91 12.28 12.00
CA TRP A 507 -3.90 12.74 12.96
C TRP A 507 -4.58 13.21 14.24
N GLY A 508 -3.79 13.30 15.33
CA GLY A 508 -4.26 13.86 16.57
C GLY A 508 -4.85 12.84 17.53
N TRP A 509 -4.01 12.40 18.46
CA TRP A 509 -4.42 11.54 19.57
C TRP A 509 -5.48 12.25 20.41
N ARG A 510 -6.48 11.49 20.84
CA ARG A 510 -7.50 11.93 21.81
C ARG A 510 -8.42 13.06 21.39
N ASN A 511 -8.64 13.27 20.11
CA ASN A 511 -9.75 14.12 19.70
C ASN A 511 -11.06 13.31 19.64
N PHE A 512 -11.76 13.19 20.76
CA PHE A 512 -12.90 12.30 20.92
C PHE A 512 -14.25 12.99 20.90
N THR A 513 -14.28 14.29 21.09
CA THR A 513 -15.53 15.02 21.34
C THR A 513 -15.80 16.09 20.30
N ASP A 514 -14.83 16.41 19.47
CA ASP A 514 -14.90 17.62 18.67
C ASP A 514 -15.00 17.36 17.18
N SER A 515 -15.57 18.31 16.48
CA SER A 515 -15.66 18.26 15.02
C SER A 515 -14.27 18.19 14.39
N THR A 516 -14.13 17.35 13.37
CA THR A 516 -12.89 17.21 12.61
C THR A 516 -13.11 17.58 11.14
N THR A 517 -12.07 18.00 10.45
CA THR A 517 -12.08 18.12 8.99
C THR A 517 -11.74 16.83 8.30
N CYS A 518 -11.19 15.83 9.02
CA CYS A 518 -10.93 14.51 8.46
C CYS A 518 -12.24 13.75 8.31
N LYS A 519 -12.84 13.75 7.11
CA LYS A 519 -14.16 13.14 6.89
C LYS A 519 -14.43 12.79 5.43
N ASN A 520 -15.42 11.93 5.22
CA ASN A 520 -15.92 11.52 3.90
C ASN A 520 -14.84 10.94 2.99
N ASN A 521 -13.82 10.33 3.55
CA ASN A 521 -12.67 9.83 2.82
C ASN A 521 -12.91 8.40 2.31
N THR A 522 -12.24 8.03 1.24
CA THR A 522 -12.32 6.70 0.67
C THR A 522 -10.91 6.13 0.48
N VAL A 523 -10.64 4.99 1.09
CA VAL A 523 -9.43 4.20 0.90
C VAL A 523 -9.85 2.83 0.39
N SER A 524 -9.80 2.60 -0.92
CA SER A 524 -10.35 1.36 -1.48
C SER A 524 -9.56 0.80 -2.65
N ASN A 525 -9.64 -0.52 -2.79
CA ASN A 525 -9.01 -1.25 -3.88
C ASN A 525 -7.49 -1.01 -3.97
N ASN A 526 -6.83 -0.66 -2.86
CA ASN A 526 -5.38 -0.55 -2.83
C ASN A 526 -4.75 -1.92 -2.60
N ARG A 527 -3.60 -2.13 -3.22
CA ARG A 527 -2.73 -3.29 -3.00
C ARG A 527 -1.53 -2.85 -2.19
N ILE A 528 -1.37 -3.39 -0.99
CA ILE A 528 -0.34 -2.97 -0.04
C ILE A 528 0.50 -4.18 0.34
N ILE A 529 1.79 -4.15 0.00
CA ILE A 529 2.68 -5.32 0.10
C ILE A 529 3.98 -4.93 0.82
N ASN A 530 4.42 -5.78 1.77
CA ASN A 530 5.69 -5.64 2.47
C ASN A 530 5.88 -4.26 3.11
N THR A 531 4.98 -3.89 3.98
CA THR A 531 5.09 -2.70 4.83
C THR A 531 5.64 -3.07 6.21
N LEU A 532 5.96 -2.07 7.04
CA LEU A 532 6.53 -2.25 8.37
C LEU A 532 7.87 -3.00 8.37
N THR A 533 8.68 -2.78 7.33
CA THR A 533 9.95 -3.52 7.18
C THR A 533 11.04 -3.06 8.16
N ARG A 534 10.84 -1.93 8.84
CA ARG A 534 11.83 -1.34 9.75
C ARG A 534 11.23 -0.90 11.08
N LEU A 535 10.14 -0.17 11.08
CA LEU A 535 9.44 0.26 12.29
C LEU A 535 8.12 -0.49 12.45
N HIS A 536 7.65 -0.55 13.69
CA HIS A 536 6.50 -1.35 14.11
C HIS A 536 5.48 -0.45 14.82
N ASP A 537 4.54 -1.06 15.55
CA ASP A 537 3.41 -0.39 16.18
C ASP A 537 2.54 0.36 15.18
N SER A 538 2.28 -0.34 14.08
CA SER A 538 1.42 0.16 13.00
C SER A 538 0.86 -0.98 12.15
N GLY A 539 -0.01 -0.64 11.19
CA GLY A 539 -0.60 -1.53 10.21
C GLY A 539 -0.30 -1.14 8.77
N ALA A 540 -0.72 -1.99 7.83
CA ALA A 540 -0.67 -1.64 6.41
C ALA A 540 -1.50 -0.38 6.11
N ILE A 541 -2.67 -0.29 6.73
CA ILE A 541 -3.49 0.92 6.79
C ILE A 541 -3.59 1.31 8.27
N TYR A 542 -3.29 2.55 8.55
CA TYR A 542 -3.30 3.16 9.87
C TYR A 542 -4.29 4.31 9.91
N THR A 543 -5.13 4.33 10.92
CA THR A 543 -6.07 5.40 11.18
C THR A 543 -5.91 5.95 12.58
N ILE A 544 -6.12 7.24 12.77
CA ILE A 544 -6.05 7.90 14.08
C ILE A 544 -6.97 9.13 14.11
N GLY A 545 -7.67 9.29 15.23
CA GLY A 545 -8.65 10.35 15.40
C GLY A 545 -9.98 10.08 14.70
N GLN A 546 -10.93 10.97 14.89
CA GLN A 546 -12.28 10.85 14.31
C GLN A 546 -12.25 11.13 12.80
N MET A 547 -13.02 10.36 12.03
CA MET A 547 -13.12 10.55 10.59
C MET A 547 -14.50 10.13 10.04
N PRO A 548 -15.57 10.85 10.39
CA PRO A 548 -16.93 10.47 10.02
C PRO A 548 -17.12 10.35 8.52
N GLY A 549 -17.87 9.32 8.11
CA GLY A 549 -18.17 9.04 6.71
C GLY A 549 -17.01 8.46 5.92
N THR A 550 -15.91 8.08 6.59
CA THR A 550 -14.74 7.47 5.93
C THR A 550 -14.95 5.97 5.71
N ASN A 551 -14.58 5.51 4.53
CA ASN A 551 -14.72 4.12 4.10
C ASN A 551 -13.36 3.53 3.68
N ILE A 552 -13.00 2.38 4.24
CA ILE A 552 -11.76 1.65 4.00
C ILE A 552 -12.13 0.25 3.52
N ASN A 553 -12.31 0.07 2.22
CA ASN A 553 -12.97 -1.12 1.69
C ASN A 553 -12.19 -1.79 0.56
N GLN A 554 -12.29 -3.14 0.47
CA GLN A 554 -11.79 -3.91 -0.66
C GLN A 554 -10.29 -3.74 -0.91
N ASN A 555 -9.51 -3.46 0.14
CA ASN A 555 -8.06 -3.41 0.04
C ASN A 555 -7.48 -4.83 0.19
N TYR A 556 -6.39 -5.08 -0.52
CA TYR A 556 -5.59 -6.30 -0.38
C TYR A 556 -4.25 -5.98 0.28
N VAL A 557 -4.00 -6.61 1.40
CA VAL A 557 -2.77 -6.46 2.20
C VAL A 557 -2.00 -7.77 2.20
N ARG A 558 -0.68 -7.73 1.98
CA ARG A 558 0.19 -8.91 2.07
C ARG A 558 1.55 -8.55 2.70
N GLY A 559 2.13 -9.51 3.41
CA GLY A 559 3.51 -9.42 3.86
C GLY A 559 3.75 -8.43 5.01
N ILE A 560 2.84 -8.40 5.99
CA ILE A 560 3.09 -7.73 7.26
C ILE A 560 3.98 -8.65 8.11
N PRO A 561 5.13 -8.17 8.63
CA PRO A 561 6.04 -8.99 9.41
C PRO A 561 5.44 -9.39 10.77
N PRO A 562 5.92 -10.48 11.38
CA PRO A 562 5.51 -10.88 12.71
C PRO A 562 5.96 -9.86 13.78
N ALA A 563 5.24 -9.78 14.88
CA ALA A 563 5.47 -8.85 15.98
C ALA A 563 6.70 -9.23 16.87
N THR A 564 7.83 -9.54 16.27
CA THR A 564 9.05 -9.99 16.98
C THR A 564 9.86 -8.83 17.54
N SER A 565 9.81 -7.66 16.90
CA SER A 565 10.57 -6.45 17.29
C SER A 565 9.68 -5.33 17.82
N GLY A 566 8.37 -5.54 17.78
CA GLY A 566 7.33 -4.61 18.21
C GLY A 566 5.99 -5.03 17.62
N PRO A 567 4.88 -4.48 18.07
CA PRO A 567 3.56 -4.88 17.59
C PRO A 567 3.37 -4.51 16.12
N THR A 568 2.82 -5.43 15.34
CA THR A 568 2.43 -5.24 13.95
C THR A 568 0.99 -5.65 13.73
N TYR A 569 0.31 -5.01 12.81
CA TYR A 569 -1.12 -5.18 12.59
C TYR A 569 -1.44 -5.22 11.08
N GLY A 570 -2.50 -5.89 10.72
CA GLY A 570 -3.03 -5.80 9.36
C GLY A 570 -3.69 -4.44 9.11
N LEU A 571 -4.76 -4.15 9.84
CA LEU A 571 -5.39 -2.83 9.95
C LEU A 571 -5.15 -2.30 11.36
N HIS A 572 -4.74 -1.04 11.48
CA HIS A 572 -4.45 -0.42 12.77
C HIS A 572 -5.32 0.79 13.00
N ASN A 573 -6.37 0.60 13.76
CA ASN A 573 -7.19 1.67 14.29
C ASN A 573 -6.60 2.14 15.61
N ASP A 574 -5.91 3.28 15.59
CA ASP A 574 -5.20 3.83 16.75
C ASP A 574 -6.10 4.79 17.55
N GLU A 575 -5.55 5.44 18.55
CA GLU A 575 -6.27 6.23 19.55
C GLU A 575 -7.23 7.26 18.92
N GLY A 576 -8.46 7.27 19.41
CA GLY A 576 -9.49 8.19 18.93
C GLY A 576 -10.09 7.86 17.57
N THR A 577 -9.68 6.78 16.92
CA THR A 577 -10.30 6.35 15.66
C THR A 577 -11.79 6.11 15.89
N ALA A 578 -12.64 6.84 15.15
CA ALA A 578 -14.09 6.73 15.26
C ALA A 578 -14.82 7.05 13.95
N TYR A 579 -16.05 6.54 13.82
CA TYR A 579 -16.96 6.78 12.70
C TYR A 579 -16.45 6.32 11.35
N ILE A 580 -15.76 5.19 11.30
CA ILE A 580 -15.25 4.59 10.07
C ILE A 580 -15.99 3.30 9.70
N ASN A 581 -15.95 2.98 8.41
CA ASN A 581 -16.39 1.70 7.87
C ASN A 581 -15.20 1.00 7.21
N GLU A 582 -14.86 -0.21 7.68
CA GLU A 582 -13.81 -1.07 7.10
C GLU A 582 -14.44 -2.39 6.64
N ASN A 583 -14.75 -2.51 5.37
CA ASN A 583 -15.48 -3.67 4.88
C ASN A 583 -14.77 -4.37 3.73
N ASP A 584 -14.96 -5.70 3.65
CA ASP A 584 -14.51 -6.50 2.52
C ASP A 584 -12.99 -6.43 2.26
N ASN A 585 -12.16 -6.18 3.30
CA ASN A 585 -10.70 -6.20 3.15
C ASN A 585 -10.15 -7.63 3.21
N VAL A 586 -9.08 -7.89 2.47
CA VAL A 586 -8.38 -9.18 2.43
C VAL A 586 -6.96 -9.04 2.95
N LEU A 587 -6.63 -9.78 4.00
CA LEU A 587 -5.38 -9.64 4.76
C LEU A 587 -4.59 -10.96 4.73
N ASP A 588 -3.62 -11.05 3.82
CA ASP A 588 -2.66 -12.15 3.70
C ASP A 588 -1.41 -11.82 4.55
N ILE A 589 -1.49 -12.08 5.84
CA ILE A 589 -0.53 -11.61 6.83
C ILE A 589 0.05 -12.75 7.65
N ASP A 590 1.24 -12.52 8.24
CA ASP A 590 1.92 -13.50 9.08
C ASP A 590 1.10 -13.79 10.34
N PRO A 591 0.97 -15.06 10.75
CA PRO A 591 0.28 -15.42 12.00
C PRO A 591 0.97 -14.90 13.26
N GLY A 592 2.20 -14.43 13.18
CA GLY A 592 2.94 -13.79 14.27
C GLY A 592 2.59 -12.31 14.52
N VAL A 593 1.70 -11.68 13.74
CA VAL A 593 1.22 -10.32 14.02
C VAL A 593 0.55 -10.24 15.40
N LYS A 594 0.57 -9.06 16.02
CA LYS A 594 -0.15 -8.85 17.28
C LYS A 594 -1.66 -8.98 17.06
N TYR A 595 -2.22 -8.22 16.12
CA TYR A 595 -3.62 -8.31 15.72
C TYR A 595 -3.79 -8.24 14.20
N THR A 596 -4.79 -8.97 13.70
CA THR A 596 -5.26 -8.83 12.32
C THR A 596 -5.90 -7.46 12.11
N ILE A 597 -6.74 -7.08 13.08
CA ILE A 597 -7.37 -5.76 13.18
C ILE A 597 -7.12 -5.26 14.59
N ASN A 598 -6.42 -4.15 14.73
CA ASN A 598 -6.26 -3.50 16.02
C ASN A 598 -7.46 -2.59 16.28
N CYS A 599 -8.21 -2.98 17.29
CA CYS A 599 -9.26 -2.17 17.91
C CYS A 599 -9.06 -2.13 19.43
N GLU A 600 -7.85 -2.40 19.91
CA GLU A 600 -7.55 -2.42 21.33
C GLU A 600 -7.92 -1.06 21.93
N ASP A 601 -8.87 -1.10 22.86
CA ASP A 601 -9.45 0.10 23.41
C ASP A 601 -8.66 0.59 24.61
N PHE A 602 -8.06 1.75 24.48
CA PHE A 602 -7.56 2.52 25.63
C PHE A 602 -8.61 3.56 26.09
N GLY A 603 -9.91 3.30 25.80
CA GLY A 603 -11.05 4.08 26.28
C GLY A 603 -11.59 5.12 25.33
N GLU A 604 -11.19 5.14 24.08
CA GLU A 604 -11.35 6.31 23.22
C GLU A 604 -11.74 6.01 21.77
N LYS A 605 -11.77 4.74 21.39
CA LYS A 605 -12.28 4.29 20.07
C LYS A 605 -13.76 4.01 20.19
N HIS A 606 -14.54 4.34 19.18
CA HIS A 606 -15.98 4.05 19.17
C HIS A 606 -16.58 4.14 17.77
N ASP A 607 -17.81 3.65 17.60
CA ASP A 607 -18.57 3.76 16.35
C ASP A 607 -17.81 3.24 15.11
N LEU A 608 -17.11 2.11 15.26
CA LEU A 608 -16.44 1.41 14.17
C LEU A 608 -17.37 0.38 13.54
N THR A 609 -17.43 0.32 12.21
CA THR A 609 -18.13 -0.73 11.49
C THR A 609 -17.10 -1.51 10.65
N ILE A 610 -16.76 -2.74 11.07
CA ILE A 610 -15.76 -3.58 10.42
C ILE A 610 -16.38 -4.94 10.09
N LEU A 611 -16.66 -5.17 8.83
CA LEU A 611 -17.45 -6.33 8.40
C LEU A 611 -16.75 -7.07 7.25
N ARG A 612 -16.92 -8.39 7.24
CA ARG A 612 -16.47 -9.25 6.14
C ARG A 612 -15.00 -9.09 5.82
N THR A 613 -14.16 -8.97 6.85
CA THR A 613 -12.72 -9.07 6.67
C THR A 613 -12.32 -10.53 6.54
N TYR A 614 -11.51 -10.84 5.56
CA TYR A 614 -10.94 -12.17 5.33
C TYR A 614 -9.44 -12.12 5.59
N ALA A 615 -8.94 -13.07 6.34
CA ALA A 615 -7.53 -13.04 6.73
C ALA A 615 -6.95 -14.45 6.87
N THR A 616 -5.63 -14.56 6.83
CA THR A 616 -4.90 -15.79 7.13
C THR A 616 -4.92 -16.15 8.60
N VAL A 617 -5.16 -15.16 9.46
CA VAL A 617 -5.27 -15.31 10.90
C VAL A 617 -6.32 -14.36 11.47
N SER A 618 -7.08 -14.82 12.49
CA SER A 618 -8.05 -13.99 13.19
C SER A 618 -7.58 -13.70 14.61
N LYS A 619 -7.03 -12.51 14.80
CA LYS A 619 -6.64 -11.97 16.10
C LYS A 619 -7.22 -10.57 16.23
N MET A 620 -7.97 -10.32 17.26
CA MET A 620 -8.63 -9.03 17.50
C MET A 620 -8.40 -8.57 18.94
N GLY A 621 -8.38 -7.25 19.13
CA GLY A 621 -8.49 -6.64 20.45
C GLY A 621 -9.95 -6.60 20.94
N VAL A 622 -10.18 -5.80 21.95
CA VAL A 622 -11.51 -5.62 22.56
C VAL A 622 -12.41 -4.79 21.61
N ASN A 623 -13.68 -5.11 21.56
CA ASN A 623 -14.64 -4.31 20.79
C ASN A 623 -14.88 -2.95 21.45
N PRO A 624 -14.60 -1.84 20.77
CA PRO A 624 -14.90 -0.50 21.26
C PRO A 624 -16.41 -0.24 21.39
N PRO A 625 -16.84 0.74 22.22
CA PRO A 625 -18.24 1.10 22.36
C PRO A 625 -18.93 1.42 21.03
N ASN A 626 -20.22 1.11 20.93
CA ASN A 626 -21.09 1.35 19.78
C ASN A 626 -20.57 0.78 18.44
N SER A 627 -19.62 -0.14 18.48
CA SER A 627 -18.98 -0.69 17.30
C SER A 627 -19.64 -1.99 16.87
N LYS A 628 -19.65 -2.21 15.53
CA LYS A 628 -20.10 -3.46 14.92
C LYS A 628 -18.90 -4.09 14.20
N ILE A 629 -18.30 -5.06 14.85
CA ILE A 629 -17.06 -5.69 14.33
C ILE A 629 -17.29 -7.20 14.24
N ASP A 630 -17.26 -7.72 13.02
CA ASP A 630 -17.24 -9.16 12.78
C ASP A 630 -15.79 -9.68 12.90
N PRO A 631 -15.55 -10.81 13.59
CA PRO A 631 -14.24 -11.44 13.57
C PRO A 631 -13.80 -11.74 12.13
N PRO A 632 -12.51 -11.57 11.80
CA PRO A 632 -12.01 -11.94 10.48
C PRO A 632 -12.28 -13.41 10.16
N VAL A 633 -12.80 -13.67 8.96
CA VAL A 633 -12.97 -15.01 8.43
C VAL A 633 -11.59 -15.57 8.06
N VAL A 634 -11.19 -16.64 8.75
CA VAL A 634 -9.88 -17.26 8.51
C VAL A 634 -9.91 -18.09 7.25
N VAL A 635 -8.98 -17.80 6.34
CA VAL A 635 -8.71 -18.59 5.14
C VAL A 635 -7.29 -19.16 5.27
N PRO A 636 -7.12 -20.40 5.72
CA PRO A 636 -5.82 -21.04 5.85
C PRO A 636 -5.14 -21.16 4.46
N ASP A 637 -3.82 -21.22 4.48
CA ASP A 637 -2.99 -21.48 3.28
C ASP A 637 -3.08 -20.40 2.17
N ASN A 638 -3.66 -19.23 2.43
CA ASN A 638 -3.78 -18.14 1.45
C ASN A 638 -4.48 -18.51 0.14
N VAL A 639 -5.38 -19.49 0.16
CA VAL A 639 -6.14 -19.92 -1.02
C VAL A 639 -7.53 -19.34 -0.95
N TRP A 640 -7.69 -18.15 -1.49
CA TRP A 640 -8.90 -17.35 -1.37
C TRP A 640 -10.07 -17.94 -2.15
N PRO A 641 -11.30 -17.98 -1.57
CA PRO A 641 -12.51 -18.18 -2.35
C PRO A 641 -12.64 -17.13 -3.47
N LEU A 642 -13.36 -17.44 -4.54
CA LEU A 642 -13.47 -16.58 -5.73
C LEU A 642 -13.84 -15.13 -5.42
N THR A 643 -14.73 -14.88 -4.47
CA THR A 643 -15.13 -13.51 -4.10
C THR A 643 -13.94 -12.72 -3.55
N GLN A 644 -13.16 -13.31 -2.64
CA GLN A 644 -11.99 -12.69 -2.04
C GLN A 644 -10.83 -12.57 -3.02
N TYR A 645 -10.64 -13.60 -3.84
CA TYR A 645 -9.72 -13.54 -4.98
C TYR A 645 -10.06 -12.38 -5.92
N THR A 646 -11.33 -12.12 -6.20
CA THR A 646 -11.77 -10.99 -7.03
C THR A 646 -11.39 -9.64 -6.39
N ILE A 647 -11.45 -9.52 -5.06
CA ILE A 647 -10.95 -8.33 -4.36
C ILE A 647 -9.44 -8.20 -4.58
N CYS A 648 -8.67 -9.27 -4.40
CA CYS A 648 -7.23 -9.25 -4.63
C CYS A 648 -6.89 -8.88 -6.08
N LEU A 649 -7.65 -9.39 -7.06
CA LEU A 649 -7.47 -9.12 -8.48
C LEU A 649 -7.75 -7.65 -8.82
N ASN A 650 -8.79 -7.07 -8.24
CA ASN A 650 -9.19 -5.69 -8.50
C ASN A 650 -8.39 -4.66 -7.72
N SER A 651 -7.65 -5.09 -6.70
CA SER A 651 -6.80 -4.22 -5.90
C SER A 651 -5.52 -3.84 -6.66
N GLY A 652 -5.05 -2.61 -6.44
CA GLY A 652 -3.87 -2.06 -7.08
C GLY A 652 -4.16 -1.50 -8.47
N ILE A 653 -3.11 -1.28 -9.22
CA ILE A 653 -3.13 -0.54 -10.48
C ILE A 653 -4.02 -1.22 -11.51
N GLN A 654 -4.95 -0.45 -12.07
CA GLN A 654 -5.87 -0.89 -13.12
C GLN A 654 -5.15 -1.06 -14.47
N GLU A 655 -5.71 -1.87 -15.36
CA GLU A 655 -5.14 -2.22 -16.66
C GLU A 655 -4.67 -1.00 -17.46
N ALA A 656 -5.47 0.07 -17.47
CA ALA A 656 -5.17 1.30 -18.21
C ALA A 656 -3.90 2.05 -17.75
N TYR A 657 -3.37 1.70 -16.58
CA TYR A 657 -2.16 2.31 -15.99
C TYR A 657 -1.02 1.32 -15.78
N ARG A 658 -1.15 0.13 -16.28
CA ARG A 658 -0.19 -0.95 -16.05
C ARG A 658 1.18 -0.69 -16.69
N ASP A 659 1.23 0.13 -17.70
CA ASP A 659 2.44 0.56 -18.39
C ASP A 659 3.43 1.37 -17.51
N ILE A 660 2.95 1.94 -16.38
CA ILE A 660 3.85 2.63 -15.45
C ILE A 660 4.70 1.66 -14.60
N ILE A 661 4.35 0.39 -14.57
CA ILE A 661 5.01 -0.59 -13.71
C ILE A 661 6.31 -1.04 -14.38
N PRO A 662 7.48 -0.86 -13.76
CA PRO A 662 8.74 -1.34 -14.30
C PRO A 662 8.73 -2.85 -14.54
N ALA A 663 9.35 -3.30 -15.62
CA ALA A 663 9.34 -4.71 -16.04
C ALA A 663 9.86 -5.68 -14.97
N ASN A 664 10.80 -5.26 -14.15
CA ASN A 664 11.33 -6.05 -13.03
C ASN A 664 10.36 -6.16 -11.84
N LEU A 665 9.40 -5.23 -11.71
CA LEU A 665 8.31 -5.26 -10.73
C LEU A 665 7.04 -5.88 -11.30
N LEU A 666 6.85 -5.81 -12.61
CA LEU A 666 5.97 -6.69 -13.35
C LEU A 666 6.58 -8.11 -13.30
N SER A 667 6.73 -8.71 -12.13
CA SER A 667 6.73 -10.14 -12.18
C SER A 667 5.41 -10.49 -12.86
N THR A 668 5.49 -10.96 -14.07
CA THR A 668 4.42 -11.43 -14.94
C THR A 668 3.39 -12.26 -14.17
N GLN A 669 3.76 -12.69 -13.03
CA GLN A 669 3.16 -13.67 -12.16
C GLN A 669 2.17 -13.06 -11.19
N ASP A 670 2.53 -11.98 -10.50
CA ASP A 670 1.69 -11.40 -9.46
C ASP A 670 0.61 -10.45 -10.02
N TYR A 671 0.76 -9.99 -11.26
CA TYR A 671 -0.22 -9.10 -11.88
C TYR A 671 -1.28 -9.85 -12.69
N VAL A 672 -0.92 -10.95 -13.34
CA VAL A 672 -1.87 -11.75 -14.14
C VAL A 672 -2.72 -12.62 -13.22
N PHE A 673 -2.11 -13.20 -12.18
CA PHE A 673 -2.78 -14.00 -11.15
C PHE A 673 -2.23 -13.62 -9.77
N PRO A 674 -2.75 -12.55 -9.15
CA PRO A 674 -2.09 -11.87 -8.03
C PRO A 674 -2.17 -12.61 -6.70
N ALA A 675 -3.11 -13.55 -6.55
CA ALA A 675 -3.32 -14.32 -5.31
C ALA A 675 -3.71 -15.75 -5.62
N SER A 676 -3.49 -16.67 -4.67
CA SER A 676 -3.95 -18.03 -4.78
C SER A 676 -5.47 -18.09 -4.65
N CYS A 677 -6.10 -19.03 -5.39
CA CYS A 677 -7.54 -19.13 -5.53
C CYS A 677 -7.99 -20.58 -5.44
N ALA A 678 -9.19 -20.83 -4.89
CA ALA A 678 -9.89 -22.09 -4.94
C ALA A 678 -11.13 -21.99 -5.83
N ALA A 679 -11.34 -22.96 -6.70
CA ALA A 679 -12.50 -22.99 -7.57
C ALA A 679 -12.92 -24.43 -7.89
N ALA A 680 -14.17 -24.61 -8.31
CA ALA A 680 -14.61 -25.87 -8.91
C ALA A 680 -14.05 -26.02 -10.32
N ALA A 681 -13.94 -27.27 -10.79
CA ALA A 681 -13.56 -27.61 -12.17
C ALA A 681 -14.43 -26.87 -13.20
N GLY A 682 -13.81 -26.34 -14.25
CA GLY A 682 -14.49 -25.63 -15.32
C GLY A 682 -14.94 -24.20 -14.99
N THR A 683 -14.77 -23.75 -13.76
CA THR A 683 -15.13 -22.38 -13.37
C THR A 683 -14.25 -21.36 -14.10
N GLY A 684 -14.87 -20.30 -14.65
CA GLY A 684 -14.13 -19.19 -15.23
C GLY A 684 -13.40 -18.40 -14.16
N ILE A 685 -12.08 -18.35 -14.24
CA ILE A 685 -11.22 -17.60 -13.33
C ILE A 685 -10.81 -16.31 -14.00
N SER A 686 -11.17 -15.19 -13.41
CA SER A 686 -10.74 -13.87 -13.91
C SER A 686 -9.24 -13.70 -13.69
N ILE A 687 -8.56 -13.17 -14.70
CA ILE A 687 -7.13 -12.85 -14.69
C ILE A 687 -6.91 -11.48 -15.28
N LYS A 688 -5.76 -10.86 -15.06
CA LYS A 688 -5.36 -9.68 -15.84
C LYS A 688 -4.73 -10.14 -17.15
N SER A 689 -5.10 -9.46 -18.23
CA SER A 689 -4.54 -9.76 -19.56
C SER A 689 -3.01 -9.66 -19.55
N SER A 690 -2.31 -10.55 -20.26
CA SER A 690 -0.88 -10.42 -20.52
C SER A 690 -0.56 -9.27 -21.48
N GLY A 691 -1.58 -8.70 -22.12
CA GLY A 691 -1.44 -7.59 -23.08
C GLY A 691 -0.81 -7.96 -24.42
N ASN A 692 -0.52 -9.24 -24.68
CA ASN A 692 0.14 -9.70 -25.90
C ASN A 692 -0.65 -10.82 -26.58
N SER A 693 -1.23 -10.50 -27.75
CA SER A 693 -2.01 -11.45 -28.57
C SER A 693 -1.18 -12.58 -29.18
N SER A 694 0.16 -12.44 -29.23
CA SER A 694 1.05 -13.51 -29.70
C SER A 694 1.30 -14.60 -28.66
N ASN A 695 0.94 -14.36 -27.41
CA ASN A 695 1.10 -15.32 -26.32
C ASN A 695 -0.18 -16.10 -26.08
N THR A 696 -0.05 -17.16 -25.30
CA THR A 696 -1.19 -17.86 -24.71
C THR A 696 -1.00 -17.94 -23.21
N VAL A 697 -2.10 -18.01 -22.46
CA VAL A 697 -2.09 -18.25 -21.02
C VAL A 697 -2.65 -19.62 -20.71
N TRP A 698 -2.07 -20.31 -19.73
CA TRP A 698 -2.42 -21.68 -19.39
C TRP A 698 -2.52 -21.85 -17.87
N PHE A 699 -3.54 -22.56 -17.41
CA PHE A 699 -3.42 -23.24 -16.12
C PHE A 699 -2.82 -24.63 -16.35
N ALA A 700 -1.72 -24.91 -15.68
CA ALA A 700 -0.98 -26.16 -15.79
C ALA A 700 -0.38 -26.57 -14.44
N PRO A 701 -0.11 -27.87 -14.20
CA PRO A 701 0.62 -28.31 -13.03
C PRO A 701 1.99 -27.65 -12.91
N ALA A 702 2.49 -27.45 -11.69
CA ALA A 702 3.83 -26.90 -11.48
C ALA A 702 4.90 -27.75 -12.19
N GLY A 703 5.86 -27.09 -12.82
CA GLY A 703 6.94 -27.77 -13.55
C GLY A 703 6.58 -28.21 -14.98
N THR A 704 5.38 -27.92 -15.48
CA THR A 704 5.00 -28.22 -16.86
C THR A 704 5.96 -27.53 -17.85
N THR A 705 6.43 -28.28 -18.83
CA THR A 705 7.31 -27.81 -19.91
C THR A 705 6.71 -27.99 -21.31
N SER A 706 5.67 -28.81 -21.44
CA SER A 706 4.92 -29.02 -22.68
C SER A 706 3.45 -28.74 -22.42
N PHE A 707 2.84 -27.91 -23.25
CA PHE A 707 1.48 -27.39 -23.06
C PHE A 707 0.52 -27.97 -24.10
N VAL A 708 -0.38 -28.80 -23.64
CA VAL A 708 -1.43 -29.46 -24.46
C VAL A 708 -2.75 -29.38 -23.71
N GLU A 709 -3.82 -29.01 -24.43
CA GLU A 709 -5.17 -28.99 -23.83
C GLU A 709 -5.62 -30.41 -23.44
N GLU A 710 -5.79 -30.62 -22.17
CA GLU A 710 -6.25 -31.86 -21.56
C GLU A 710 -6.96 -31.62 -20.22
N SER A 711 -7.42 -32.65 -19.54
CA SER A 711 -8.15 -32.47 -18.26
C SER A 711 -7.34 -31.73 -17.18
N THR A 712 -6.02 -31.78 -17.25
CA THR A 712 -5.09 -31.12 -16.30
C THR A 712 -4.59 -29.77 -16.79
N MET A 713 -4.95 -29.33 -17.97
CA MET A 713 -4.52 -28.05 -18.54
C MET A 713 -5.65 -27.35 -19.29
N THR A 714 -5.75 -26.06 -19.10
CA THR A 714 -6.66 -25.21 -19.88
C THR A 714 -5.90 -24.05 -20.49
N LYS A 715 -6.38 -23.57 -21.62
CA LYS A 715 -5.74 -22.55 -22.46
C LYS A 715 -6.68 -21.36 -22.71
N ALA A 716 -6.11 -20.19 -22.81
CA ALA A 716 -6.77 -19.01 -23.38
C ALA A 716 -5.75 -18.14 -24.15
N GLU A 717 -6.26 -17.20 -24.93
CA GLU A 717 -5.42 -16.22 -25.65
C GLU A 717 -4.68 -15.30 -24.66
N GLY A 718 -3.52 -14.79 -25.07
CA GLY A 718 -2.71 -13.90 -24.25
C GLY A 718 -3.38 -12.57 -23.87
N THR A 719 -4.43 -12.19 -24.57
CA THR A 719 -5.26 -11.02 -24.25
C THR A 719 -6.51 -11.36 -23.42
N ALA A 720 -6.70 -12.63 -23.05
CA ALA A 720 -7.85 -13.06 -22.27
C ALA A 720 -7.84 -12.44 -20.88
N THR A 721 -9.02 -12.12 -20.36
CA THR A 721 -9.27 -11.64 -18.99
C THR A 721 -9.93 -12.71 -18.13
N SER A 722 -10.13 -13.91 -18.67
CA SER A 722 -10.63 -15.07 -17.94
C SER A 722 -10.13 -16.36 -18.60
N ILE A 723 -9.93 -17.38 -17.79
CA ILE A 723 -9.53 -18.73 -18.23
C ILE A 723 -10.27 -19.77 -17.38
N ALA A 724 -10.76 -20.85 -18.00
CA ALA A 724 -11.44 -21.91 -17.28
C ALA A 724 -10.48 -22.69 -16.36
N ALA A 725 -10.93 -23.01 -15.16
CA ALA A 725 -10.20 -23.94 -14.29
C ALA A 725 -10.12 -25.32 -14.95
N PRO A 726 -8.99 -26.05 -14.84
CA PRO A 726 -8.86 -27.42 -15.35
C PRO A 726 -9.96 -28.33 -14.86
N ALA A 727 -10.31 -29.35 -15.68
CA ALA A 727 -11.36 -30.32 -15.35
C ALA A 727 -10.93 -31.30 -14.25
N ALA A 728 -9.64 -31.61 -14.17
CA ALA A 728 -9.12 -32.48 -13.13
C ALA A 728 -8.90 -31.71 -11.81
N ALA A 729 -9.19 -32.36 -10.69
CA ALA A 729 -8.82 -31.85 -9.38
C ALA A 729 -7.29 -31.75 -9.25
N GLY A 730 -6.81 -30.69 -8.62
CA GLY A 730 -5.37 -30.50 -8.48
C GLY A 730 -4.97 -29.07 -8.14
N THR A 731 -3.68 -28.87 -8.13
CA THR A 731 -3.07 -27.55 -7.92
C THR A 731 -2.35 -27.11 -9.19
N TYR A 732 -2.70 -25.92 -9.65
CA TYR A 732 -2.27 -25.40 -10.94
C TYR A 732 -1.60 -24.04 -10.77
N ARG A 733 -0.73 -23.69 -11.72
CA ARG A 733 -0.14 -22.38 -11.87
C ARG A 733 -0.60 -21.75 -13.18
N LEU A 734 -0.70 -20.43 -13.20
CA LEU A 734 -0.91 -19.73 -14.46
C LEU A 734 0.44 -19.55 -15.15
N CYS A 735 0.54 -20.04 -16.36
CA CYS A 735 1.73 -19.94 -17.19
C CYS A 735 1.46 -19.05 -18.40
N VAL A 736 2.45 -18.23 -18.78
CA VAL A 736 2.45 -17.49 -20.05
C VAL A 736 3.38 -18.20 -21.03
N VAL A 737 2.89 -18.51 -22.22
CA VAL A 737 3.60 -19.26 -23.26
C VAL A 737 3.65 -18.43 -24.53
N ASN A 738 4.85 -18.28 -25.12
CA ASN A 738 5.05 -17.52 -26.34
C ASN A 738 4.59 -18.29 -27.61
N SER A 739 4.69 -17.66 -28.77
CA SER A 739 4.30 -18.25 -30.07
C SER A 739 5.14 -19.47 -30.49
N GLN A 740 6.31 -19.69 -29.86
CA GLN A 740 7.15 -20.85 -30.09
C GLN A 740 6.83 -22.01 -29.12
N GLY A 741 5.80 -21.89 -28.27
CA GLY A 741 5.44 -22.90 -27.28
C GLY A 741 6.33 -22.92 -26.03
N MET A 742 7.19 -21.92 -25.83
CA MET A 742 8.07 -21.83 -24.66
C MET A 742 7.39 -21.06 -23.52
N LYS A 743 7.48 -21.60 -22.30
CA LYS A 743 7.05 -20.91 -21.09
C LYS A 743 7.95 -19.70 -20.82
N ILE A 744 7.36 -18.52 -20.82
CA ILE A 744 8.05 -17.25 -20.57
C ILE A 744 7.68 -16.64 -19.21
N GLY A 745 6.70 -17.23 -18.52
CA GLY A 745 6.29 -16.82 -17.17
C GLY A 745 5.44 -17.88 -16.48
N GLU A 746 5.49 -17.91 -15.16
CA GLU A 746 4.69 -18.81 -14.32
C GLU A 746 4.30 -18.08 -13.04
N SER A 747 3.03 -18.15 -12.60
CA SER A 747 2.58 -17.47 -11.41
C SER A 747 3.13 -18.09 -10.12
N ALA A 748 3.49 -17.27 -9.14
CA ALA A 748 3.75 -17.75 -7.78
C ALA A 748 2.45 -18.24 -7.10
N ALA A 749 1.33 -17.60 -7.41
CA ALA A 749 0.01 -17.96 -6.91
C ALA A 749 -0.48 -19.28 -7.49
N LEU A 750 -1.36 -19.95 -6.76
CA LEU A 750 -1.87 -21.28 -7.06
C LEU A 750 -3.38 -21.24 -7.27
N LEU A 751 -3.85 -21.91 -8.33
CA LEU A 751 -5.25 -22.32 -8.44
C LEU A 751 -5.41 -23.72 -7.85
N ARG A 752 -6.20 -23.86 -6.81
CA ARG A 752 -6.67 -25.16 -6.32
C ARG A 752 -8.02 -25.48 -6.94
N VAL A 753 -8.06 -26.48 -7.77
CA VAL A 753 -9.30 -26.99 -8.33
C VAL A 753 -9.78 -28.15 -7.45
N SER A 754 -10.91 -27.95 -6.80
CA SER A 754 -11.61 -29.05 -6.16
C SER A 754 -12.17 -29.98 -7.26
N GLY A 755 -12.11 -31.29 -7.04
CA GLY A 755 -12.82 -32.22 -7.89
C GLY A 755 -14.27 -31.79 -7.98
N SER A 756 -14.89 -31.98 -9.12
CA SER A 756 -16.34 -31.85 -9.21
C SER A 756 -16.89 -32.82 -8.17
N SER A 757 -17.57 -32.35 -7.15
CA SER A 757 -18.39 -33.19 -6.31
C SER A 757 -19.53 -33.66 -7.22
N SER A 758 -19.28 -34.73 -7.96
CA SER A 758 -20.40 -35.40 -8.64
C SER A 758 -21.33 -35.86 -7.54
N GLN A 759 -22.55 -35.42 -7.57
CA GLN A 759 -23.61 -36.00 -6.80
C GLN A 759 -23.59 -37.50 -7.04
N ILE A 760 -23.54 -38.27 -5.98
CA ILE A 760 -23.55 -39.74 -6.04
C ILE A 760 -24.97 -40.15 -5.69
N GLU A 761 -25.64 -40.74 -6.64
CA GLU A 761 -26.99 -41.28 -6.40
C GLU A 761 -26.86 -42.40 -5.39
N ALA A 762 -27.73 -42.40 -4.37
CA ALA A 762 -27.60 -43.32 -3.25
C ALA A 762 -27.84 -44.77 -3.65
N GLU A 763 -28.65 -45.02 -4.68
CA GLU A 763 -28.87 -46.33 -5.26
C GLU A 763 -27.72 -46.86 -6.13
N SER A 764 -26.70 -46.04 -6.39
CA SER A 764 -25.50 -46.44 -7.16
C SER A 764 -24.45 -47.23 -6.34
N PHE A 765 -24.83 -47.79 -5.20
CA PHE A 765 -23.93 -48.54 -4.32
C PHE A 765 -23.32 -49.76 -5.04
N SER A 766 -22.12 -50.09 -4.68
CA SER A 766 -21.40 -51.30 -5.18
C SER A 766 -21.81 -52.57 -4.43
N SER A 767 -22.14 -52.43 -3.16
CA SER A 767 -22.70 -53.47 -2.30
C SER A 767 -23.47 -52.86 -1.13
N GLN A 768 -24.32 -53.61 -0.49
CA GLN A 768 -25.13 -53.14 0.63
C GLN A 768 -25.56 -54.27 1.55
N SER A 769 -26.12 -53.94 2.71
CA SER A 769 -26.84 -54.86 3.59
C SER A 769 -27.97 -54.12 4.27
N GLY A 770 -29.17 -54.76 4.24
CA GLY A 770 -30.37 -54.31 4.94
C GLY A 770 -31.24 -53.30 4.21
N ILE A 771 -30.72 -52.56 3.23
CA ILE A 771 -31.43 -51.51 2.53
C ILE A 771 -32.14 -51.97 1.26
N GLN A 772 -33.12 -51.18 0.79
CA GLN A 772 -33.87 -51.40 -0.47
C GLN A 772 -33.92 -50.07 -1.26
N THR A 773 -34.12 -50.17 -2.56
CA THR A 773 -34.40 -49.02 -3.43
C THR A 773 -35.88 -48.85 -3.65
N GLU A 774 -36.33 -47.61 -3.75
CA GLU A 774 -37.71 -47.25 -4.08
C GLU A 774 -37.75 -46.01 -4.98
N THR A 775 -38.92 -45.74 -5.55
CA THR A 775 -39.09 -44.55 -6.41
C THR A 775 -38.99 -43.25 -5.57
N CYS A 776 -38.14 -42.33 -6.00
CA CYS A 776 -37.97 -41.05 -5.36
C CYS A 776 -38.95 -40.01 -5.92
N SER A 777 -39.59 -39.24 -5.03
CA SER A 777 -40.50 -38.15 -5.43
C SER A 777 -39.78 -36.96 -6.13
N GLU A 778 -38.47 -36.89 -5.99
CA GLU A 778 -37.63 -35.88 -6.68
C GLU A 778 -37.09 -36.37 -8.04
N GLY A 779 -37.47 -37.61 -8.44
CA GLY A 779 -37.01 -38.28 -9.66
C GLY A 779 -35.97 -39.35 -9.38
N GLY A 780 -35.89 -40.37 -10.25
CA GLY A 780 -34.98 -41.52 -10.07
C GLY A 780 -35.43 -42.47 -8.97
N GLN A 781 -34.44 -43.04 -8.28
CA GLN A 781 -34.63 -43.90 -7.11
C GLN A 781 -33.95 -43.31 -5.89
N ASN A 782 -34.31 -43.78 -4.71
CA ASN A 782 -33.60 -43.53 -3.47
C ASN A 782 -33.36 -44.87 -2.74
N ILE A 783 -32.42 -44.92 -1.82
CA ILE A 783 -32.32 -45.99 -0.85
C ILE A 783 -33.24 -45.70 0.33
N GLY A 784 -33.95 -46.73 0.77
CA GLY A 784 -34.86 -46.67 1.89
C GLY A 784 -34.86 -47.95 2.70
N TYR A 785 -35.84 -48.12 3.59
CA TYR A 785 -35.95 -49.25 4.52
C TYR A 785 -34.73 -49.41 5.41
N ILE A 786 -34.01 -48.35 5.65
CA ILE A 786 -32.74 -48.29 6.40
C ILE A 786 -33.01 -48.52 7.88
N GLU A 787 -32.41 -49.55 8.47
CA GLU A 787 -32.44 -49.84 9.90
C GLU A 787 -31.07 -49.66 10.56
N ASN A 788 -31.08 -49.73 11.89
CA ASN A 788 -29.83 -49.60 12.65
C ASN A 788 -28.87 -50.77 12.38
N GLY A 789 -27.69 -50.49 11.88
CA GLY A 789 -26.64 -51.43 11.53
C GLY A 789 -26.49 -51.70 10.02
N ASP A 790 -27.46 -51.24 9.23
CA ASP A 790 -27.41 -51.32 7.77
C ASP A 790 -26.28 -50.46 7.17
N TYR A 791 -25.89 -50.76 5.94
CA TYR A 791 -24.85 -50.03 5.26
C TYR A 791 -24.97 -50.06 3.72
N ALA A 792 -24.35 -49.09 3.07
CA ALA A 792 -24.09 -49.04 1.63
C ALA A 792 -22.63 -48.80 1.36
N VAL A 793 -22.07 -49.42 0.29
CA VAL A 793 -20.64 -49.28 -0.08
C VAL A 793 -20.54 -48.65 -1.47
N TYR A 794 -19.66 -47.64 -1.61
CA TYR A 794 -19.36 -46.96 -2.87
C TYR A 794 -17.87 -47.10 -3.14
N ASN A 795 -17.49 -47.80 -4.20
CA ASN A 795 -16.10 -48.11 -4.49
C ASN A 795 -15.41 -46.97 -5.24
N ASN A 796 -14.09 -46.82 -4.99
CA ASN A 796 -13.21 -45.91 -5.72
C ASN A 796 -13.65 -44.43 -5.71
N ILE A 797 -14.22 -43.96 -4.63
CA ILE A 797 -14.51 -42.53 -4.45
C ILE A 797 -13.17 -41.79 -4.30
N ASP A 798 -12.97 -40.81 -5.16
CA ASP A 798 -11.75 -39.99 -5.17
C ASP A 798 -11.97 -38.67 -4.43
N PHE A 799 -11.35 -38.55 -3.27
CA PHE A 799 -11.38 -37.34 -2.44
C PHE A 799 -10.33 -36.29 -2.86
N GLY A 800 -9.48 -36.60 -3.84
CA GLY A 800 -8.41 -35.72 -4.27
C GLY A 800 -7.47 -35.36 -3.13
N ALA A 801 -7.23 -34.08 -2.94
CA ALA A 801 -6.39 -33.54 -1.84
C ALA A 801 -7.05 -33.65 -0.46
N GLY A 802 -8.35 -33.97 -0.42
CA GLY A 802 -9.14 -34.17 0.78
C GLY A 802 -10.58 -33.63 0.65
N ALA A 803 -11.48 -34.14 1.47
CA ALA A 803 -12.84 -33.65 1.61
C ALA A 803 -13.06 -33.14 3.03
N ALA A 804 -13.75 -32.00 3.16
CA ALA A 804 -14.02 -31.35 4.43
C ALA A 804 -15.49 -31.45 4.88
N SER A 805 -16.39 -31.72 3.94
CA SER A 805 -17.80 -31.90 4.29
C SER A 805 -18.47 -32.99 3.46
N PHE A 806 -19.48 -33.58 4.04
CA PHE A 806 -20.41 -34.52 3.44
C PHE A 806 -21.81 -33.94 3.46
N GLN A 807 -22.50 -34.01 2.34
CA GLN A 807 -23.90 -33.61 2.22
C GLN A 807 -24.70 -34.79 1.74
N ALA A 808 -25.89 -34.98 2.31
CA ALA A 808 -26.84 -35.99 1.86
C ALA A 808 -28.24 -35.40 1.73
N ARG A 809 -28.98 -35.81 0.69
CA ARG A 809 -30.37 -35.49 0.46
C ARG A 809 -31.19 -36.64 1.09
N VAL A 810 -31.89 -36.33 2.18
CA VAL A 810 -32.50 -37.33 3.06
C VAL A 810 -33.95 -37.00 3.33
N ALA A 811 -34.76 -38.06 3.57
CA ALA A 811 -36.15 -37.97 4.02
C ALA A 811 -36.39 -38.94 5.18
N SER A 812 -37.11 -38.51 6.20
CA SER A 812 -37.44 -39.35 7.36
C SER A 812 -38.84 -39.07 7.90
N GLY A 813 -39.67 -40.08 7.92
CA GLY A 813 -40.97 -40.09 8.61
C GLY A 813 -40.88 -40.50 10.08
N ALA A 814 -39.66 -40.81 10.56
CA ALA A 814 -39.33 -41.21 11.94
C ALA A 814 -38.45 -40.14 12.64
N SER A 815 -37.85 -40.48 13.76
CA SER A 815 -36.94 -39.58 14.49
C SER A 815 -35.58 -39.34 13.78
N GLY A 816 -35.28 -40.10 12.72
CA GLY A 816 -33.97 -40.04 12.02
C GLY A 816 -32.96 -41.01 12.62
N GLY A 817 -31.68 -40.64 12.47
CA GLY A 817 -30.54 -41.44 12.92
C GLY A 817 -29.22 -40.75 12.50
N ASN A 818 -28.15 -41.53 12.29
CA ASN A 818 -26.88 -41.04 11.82
C ASN A 818 -26.36 -41.80 10.62
N ILE A 819 -25.66 -41.10 9.75
CA ILE A 819 -24.82 -41.70 8.71
C ILE A 819 -23.37 -41.61 9.19
N GLU A 820 -22.75 -42.73 9.52
CA GLU A 820 -21.30 -42.82 9.76
C GLU A 820 -20.60 -43.00 8.42
N ILE A 821 -19.67 -42.10 8.11
CA ILE A 821 -18.87 -42.18 6.89
C ILE A 821 -17.53 -42.83 7.26
N ARG A 822 -17.30 -44.04 6.74
CA ARG A 822 -16.09 -44.83 7.02
C ARG A 822 -15.34 -45.15 5.73
N LEU A 823 -14.02 -45.30 5.83
CA LEU A 823 -13.15 -45.61 4.70
C LEU A 823 -12.73 -47.10 4.73
N ASP A 824 -12.76 -47.73 3.56
CA ASP A 824 -12.20 -49.04 3.22
C ASP A 824 -12.81 -50.27 3.92
N SER A 825 -13.51 -50.07 5.03
CA SER A 825 -14.26 -51.13 5.69
C SER A 825 -15.32 -50.59 6.67
N LEU A 826 -16.25 -51.45 7.11
CA LEU A 826 -17.24 -51.10 8.12
C LEU A 826 -16.65 -50.75 9.49
N THR A 827 -15.44 -51.18 9.77
CA THR A 827 -14.67 -50.85 10.99
C THR A 827 -13.48 -49.94 10.71
N GLY A 828 -13.36 -49.48 9.48
CA GLY A 828 -12.31 -48.59 9.03
C GLY A 828 -12.42 -47.21 9.65
N PRO A 829 -11.47 -46.31 9.31
CA PRO A 829 -11.46 -44.95 9.82
C PRO A 829 -12.81 -44.24 9.70
N LEU A 830 -13.36 -43.76 10.80
CA LEU A 830 -14.55 -42.92 10.82
C LEU A 830 -14.12 -41.45 10.52
N VAL A 831 -14.47 -40.99 9.34
CA VAL A 831 -14.09 -39.65 8.88
C VAL A 831 -15.16 -38.61 9.17
N GLY A 832 -16.39 -39.01 9.47
CA GLY A 832 -17.45 -38.12 9.91
C GLY A 832 -18.73 -38.84 10.26
N THR A 833 -19.62 -38.12 10.95
CA THR A 833 -20.97 -38.59 11.28
C THR A 833 -21.97 -37.51 10.95
N CYS A 834 -22.93 -37.81 10.06
CA CYS A 834 -23.98 -36.87 9.67
C CYS A 834 -25.29 -37.24 10.42
N SER A 835 -25.70 -36.35 11.29
CA SER A 835 -26.96 -36.56 12.04
C SER A 835 -28.19 -36.18 11.20
N ILE A 836 -29.12 -37.09 11.09
CA ILE A 836 -30.36 -36.95 10.34
C ILE A 836 -31.50 -36.83 11.36
N THR A 837 -32.27 -35.78 11.26
CA THR A 837 -33.48 -35.57 12.04
C THR A 837 -34.70 -35.79 11.16
N GLY A 838 -35.84 -36.11 11.75
CA GLY A 838 -37.10 -36.28 11.03
C GLY A 838 -37.41 -35.08 10.13
N THR A 839 -37.88 -35.37 8.91
CA THR A 839 -38.24 -34.37 7.90
C THR A 839 -39.74 -34.27 7.69
N GLY A 840 -40.51 -35.03 8.41
CA GLY A 840 -41.97 -35.00 8.35
C GLY A 840 -42.61 -36.01 7.40
N GLY A 841 -41.78 -36.83 6.71
CA GLY A 841 -42.26 -37.90 5.80
C GLY A 841 -41.15 -38.61 5.06
N TRP A 842 -41.42 -39.83 4.59
CA TRP A 842 -40.45 -40.68 3.92
C TRP A 842 -40.03 -40.16 2.51
N GLN A 843 -40.77 -39.22 1.94
CA GLN A 843 -40.50 -38.54 0.68
C GLN A 843 -40.51 -37.02 0.83
N THR A 844 -40.36 -36.53 2.09
CA THR A 844 -40.18 -35.11 2.39
C THR A 844 -38.68 -34.83 2.55
N TRP A 845 -38.06 -34.35 1.47
CA TRP A 845 -36.64 -34.28 1.34
C TRP A 845 -36.02 -33.01 1.95
N ALA A 846 -34.91 -33.19 2.64
CA ALA A 846 -34.05 -32.10 3.17
C ALA A 846 -32.57 -32.45 2.96
N THR A 847 -31.74 -31.45 2.69
CA THR A 847 -30.30 -31.65 2.65
C THR A 847 -29.71 -31.51 4.04
N ARG A 848 -28.86 -32.44 4.44
CA ARG A 848 -28.10 -32.45 5.69
C ARG A 848 -26.63 -32.40 5.38
N THR A 849 -25.87 -31.68 6.18
CA THR A 849 -24.43 -31.46 6.01
C THR A 849 -23.71 -31.77 7.31
N CYS A 850 -22.59 -32.42 7.24
CA CYS A 850 -21.64 -32.57 8.35
C CYS A 850 -20.19 -32.35 7.92
N SER A 851 -19.35 -31.99 8.86
CA SER A 851 -17.89 -31.92 8.63
C SER A 851 -17.32 -33.35 8.60
N ILE A 852 -16.33 -33.56 7.72
CA ILE A 852 -15.51 -34.76 7.67
C ILE A 852 -14.04 -34.38 7.71
N SER A 853 -13.18 -35.29 8.16
CA SER A 853 -11.74 -35.11 8.20
C SER A 853 -10.99 -36.42 7.97
N GLY A 854 -9.77 -36.32 7.38
CA GLY A 854 -8.95 -37.52 7.13
C GLY A 854 -9.36 -38.33 5.88
N ALA A 855 -10.25 -37.81 5.03
CA ALA A 855 -10.61 -38.43 3.75
C ALA A 855 -9.81 -37.76 2.63
N SER A 856 -8.77 -38.42 2.08
CA SER A 856 -7.96 -37.94 0.95
C SER A 856 -7.52 -39.12 0.07
N GLY A 857 -7.35 -38.86 -1.24
CA GLY A 857 -7.03 -39.90 -2.20
C GLY A 857 -8.25 -40.81 -2.55
N LYS A 858 -8.02 -41.99 -3.05
CA LYS A 858 -9.07 -42.96 -3.46
C LYS A 858 -9.36 -43.96 -2.37
N HIS A 859 -10.63 -44.06 -2.01
CA HIS A 859 -11.12 -44.99 -0.98
C HIS A 859 -12.43 -45.64 -1.38
N ASN A 860 -12.73 -46.79 -0.78
CA ASN A 860 -14.07 -47.32 -0.75
C ASN A 860 -14.82 -46.69 0.44
N VAL A 861 -15.95 -46.05 0.17
CA VAL A 861 -16.76 -45.40 1.19
C VAL A 861 -17.85 -46.32 1.70
N TYR A 862 -17.88 -46.48 2.98
CA TYR A 862 -18.91 -47.19 3.70
C TYR A 862 -19.81 -46.18 4.42
N LEU A 863 -21.06 -46.04 3.97
CA LEU A 863 -22.09 -45.34 4.71
C LEU A 863 -22.76 -46.32 5.62
N LYS A 864 -22.47 -46.27 6.91
CA LYS A 864 -23.09 -47.11 7.93
C LYS A 864 -24.16 -46.33 8.66
N PHE A 865 -25.35 -46.92 8.80
CA PHE A 865 -26.51 -46.29 9.37
C PHE A 865 -26.71 -46.72 10.80
N THR A 866 -26.94 -45.75 11.68
CA THR A 866 -27.11 -46.00 13.11
C THR A 866 -28.27 -45.19 13.67
N GLY A 867 -29.03 -45.75 14.60
CA GLY A 867 -30.17 -45.06 15.19
C GLY A 867 -30.99 -45.93 16.13
N GLY A 868 -32.25 -45.56 16.34
CA GLY A 868 -33.21 -46.31 17.12
C GLY A 868 -33.68 -47.59 16.43
N SER A 869 -34.69 -48.23 16.92
CA SER A 869 -35.34 -49.40 16.30
C SER A 869 -36.29 -48.95 15.19
N GLY A 870 -36.41 -49.79 14.13
CA GLY A 870 -37.23 -49.54 12.96
C GLY A 870 -36.55 -48.67 11.91
N TYR A 871 -37.30 -48.23 10.88
CA TYR A 871 -36.75 -47.47 9.76
C TYR A 871 -36.34 -46.09 10.20
N LEU A 872 -35.14 -45.66 9.75
CA LEU A 872 -34.48 -44.42 10.19
C LEU A 872 -34.76 -43.29 9.21
N PHE A 873 -34.33 -43.43 7.95
CA PHE A 873 -34.46 -42.39 6.90
C PHE A 873 -34.22 -42.99 5.53
N ASN A 874 -34.54 -42.22 4.49
CA ASN A 874 -34.23 -42.50 3.09
C ASN A 874 -33.10 -41.54 2.66
N ILE A 875 -32.29 -41.96 1.64
CA ILE A 875 -31.27 -41.13 1.02
C ILE A 875 -31.47 -41.14 -0.50
N ASN A 876 -31.59 -39.97 -1.11
CA ASN A 876 -31.68 -39.79 -2.56
C ASN A 876 -30.27 -39.73 -3.18
N TRP A 877 -29.48 -38.81 -2.73
CA TRP A 877 -28.11 -38.66 -3.17
C TRP A 877 -27.21 -38.13 -2.03
N PHE A 878 -25.92 -38.25 -2.24
CA PHE A 878 -24.93 -37.58 -1.38
C PHE A 878 -23.78 -37.05 -2.22
N GLN A 879 -23.00 -36.15 -1.62
CA GLN A 879 -21.79 -35.62 -2.22
C GLN A 879 -20.75 -35.29 -1.15
N PHE A 880 -19.49 -35.29 -1.56
CA PHE A 880 -18.39 -34.81 -0.74
C PHE A 880 -17.91 -33.48 -1.29
N THR A 881 -17.71 -32.48 -0.43
CA THR A 881 -17.21 -31.18 -0.85
C THR A 881 -15.87 -30.89 -0.22
N GLY A 882 -15.00 -30.21 -0.98
CA GLY A 882 -13.58 -30.04 -0.79
C GLY A 882 -13.05 -29.85 0.62
N GLY A 883 -11.91 -30.47 0.86
CA GLY A 883 -10.98 -30.13 1.90
C GLY A 883 -10.25 -28.84 1.55
N ARG A 884 -10.02 -28.04 2.57
CA ARG A 884 -9.27 -26.79 2.48
C ARG A 884 -7.81 -27.01 2.12
#